data_6991e024a6c97667ad65537467bd073e
#
_entry.id   6991e024a6c97667ad65537467bd073e
#
_cell.length_a   1.000
_cell.length_b   1.000
_cell.length_c   1.000
_cell.angle_alpha   90.00
_cell.angle_beta   90.00
_cell.angle_gamma   90.00
#
_symmetry.space_group_name_H-M   'P 1'
#
loop_
_entity.id
_entity.type
_entity.pdbx_description
1 polymer ?
#
loop_
_entity_poly.entity_id
_entity_poly.type
_entity_poly.pdbx_seq_one_letter_code
_entity_poly.pdbx_strand_id
1 'polypeptide(L)'
;MFGKEMTMAKTTTYDASSISVLEGLEAVRKRPGMYIGSVSTKGLNHLIYEIVDNAVDEHLAGFCDRIEVTLEADGSATVNDNGRGIPVGMHEKGMSAARLVFTTLHAGGKFDNAAYKTSGGLHGVGSSVVNALSTYLEIKVSRDGQISYDKYERGIPVVELEDGLLPVIGKTRKTGTWVHFLPDPEIFEKTRFSATEVKSRLHETAYLNPNLTIAFTDKRDGKNETEEFHEPEGLSGFVRDMNKNKETVTEIIHFTGEADGITVECALQYVNEFHETVLGFCNNIYNAEGGTHLTGFKTTFTTLMNTYARELGILKEKDDNFTGTDIRNGMTAVVSIKHPDPRFEGQTKTKLDNQDAAKAAGKVTGEELVLYFDRNLETLKSVLACAEKAAKIRKTEEKAKTNMLTKQKYSFDSNGKLANCESRDPSICEIFIVEGDSAGGSAKTARNRNFQAILPIRGKILNVEKASIDKVLANAEIKTMINAFGCGFSEGYGNDFDITKLRYDKIIIMADADVDGAHISTLLLTLFYRFMPDLIYEGHVYLAMPPLYKAIPSKVEEEYLYDDKALERYRKTHKGSFILQRYKGLGEMDPEQLWETTLDPATRILKRVEIEDGRMASDVTEMLMGTEVPPRKAFIYEHAQDAELDI
;
A
#
# COMPACT_ATOMS: atom_id res chain seq x y z
N MET A 1 -16.48 27.43 57.93
CA MET A 1 -16.59 25.98 57.74
C MET A 1 -17.41 25.73 56.49
N PHE A 2 -16.78 25.45 55.38
CA PHE A 2 -17.39 24.82 54.22
C PHE A 2 -16.34 23.90 53.61
N GLY A 3 -16.55 22.60 53.84
CA GLY A 3 -15.70 21.56 53.28
C GLY A 3 -15.92 21.44 51.77
N LYS A 4 -14.86 21.57 50.99
CA LYS A 4 -14.79 21.12 49.60
C LYS A 4 -14.59 19.60 49.63
N GLU A 5 -15.59 18.84 49.23
CA GLU A 5 -15.41 17.44 48.86
C GLU A 5 -14.55 17.40 47.59
N MET A 6 -13.33 16.97 47.77
CA MET A 6 -12.48 16.53 46.65
C MET A 6 -13.01 15.20 46.12
N THR A 7 -13.61 15.23 44.94
CA THR A 7 -13.94 14.02 44.21
C THR A 7 -12.63 13.34 43.79
N MET A 8 -12.26 12.28 44.51
CA MET A 8 -11.15 11.41 44.12
C MET A 8 -11.44 10.82 42.74
N ALA A 9 -10.54 11.09 41.78
CA ALA A 9 -10.49 10.34 40.52
C ALA A 9 -10.39 8.84 40.86
N LYS A 10 -11.30 8.03 40.31
CA LYS A 10 -11.23 6.57 40.39
C LYS A 10 -9.93 6.14 39.75
N THR A 11 -8.93 5.79 40.55
CA THR A 11 -7.79 5.01 40.07
C THR A 11 -8.32 3.65 39.65
N THR A 12 -8.36 3.42 38.36
CA THR A 12 -8.61 2.09 37.80
C THR A 12 -7.41 1.22 38.17
N THR A 13 -7.57 0.39 39.18
CA THR A 13 -6.60 -0.65 39.54
C THR A 13 -6.58 -1.69 38.39
N TYR A 14 -5.41 -1.87 37.77
CA TYR A 14 -5.20 -2.96 36.82
C TYR A 14 -5.04 -4.26 37.63
N ASP A 15 -6.09 -5.05 37.65
CA ASP A 15 -6.15 -6.35 38.36
C ASP A 15 -6.70 -7.45 37.43
N ALA A 16 -6.84 -8.67 37.94
CA ALA A 16 -7.34 -9.80 37.16
C ALA A 16 -8.74 -9.57 36.54
N SER A 17 -9.56 -8.71 37.16
CA SER A 17 -10.89 -8.35 36.64
C SER A 17 -10.85 -7.39 35.44
N SER A 18 -9.71 -6.74 35.21
CA SER A 18 -9.49 -5.85 34.06
C SER A 18 -9.09 -6.62 32.78
N ILE A 19 -8.81 -7.94 32.87
CA ILE A 19 -8.52 -8.80 31.73
C ILE A 19 -9.83 -9.31 31.14
N SER A 20 -10.18 -8.83 29.93
CA SER A 20 -11.33 -9.32 29.17
C SER A 20 -10.88 -10.32 28.12
N VAL A 21 -11.55 -11.47 28.04
CA VAL A 21 -11.38 -12.44 26.95
C VAL A 21 -12.45 -12.16 25.90
N LEU A 22 -12.02 -11.98 24.66
CA LEU A 22 -12.92 -11.83 23.52
C LEU A 22 -13.00 -13.17 22.81
N GLU A 23 -14.20 -13.69 22.62
CA GLU A 23 -14.41 -14.97 21.95
C GLU A 23 -15.06 -14.75 20.56
N GLY A 24 -14.70 -15.64 19.62
CA GLY A 24 -15.32 -15.68 18.30
C GLY A 24 -15.23 -14.38 17.51
N LEU A 25 -16.33 -14.03 16.83
CA LEU A 25 -16.40 -12.88 15.92
C LEU A 25 -16.43 -11.51 16.64
N GLU A 26 -16.67 -11.48 17.94
CA GLU A 26 -16.60 -10.24 18.72
C GLU A 26 -15.18 -9.65 18.74
N ALA A 27 -14.16 -10.52 18.77
CA ALA A 27 -12.77 -10.10 18.69
C ALA A 27 -12.47 -9.37 17.37
N VAL A 28 -13.03 -9.84 16.26
CA VAL A 28 -12.91 -9.21 14.94
C VAL A 28 -13.52 -7.81 14.94
N ARG A 29 -14.73 -7.68 15.46
CA ARG A 29 -15.43 -6.38 15.52
C ARG A 29 -14.73 -5.36 16.41
N LYS A 30 -14.12 -5.79 17.52
CA LYS A 30 -13.37 -4.89 18.42
C LYS A 30 -11.99 -4.49 17.90
N ARG A 31 -11.36 -5.33 17.09
CA ARG A 31 -10.00 -5.12 16.55
C ARG A 31 -9.92 -5.46 15.06
N PRO A 32 -10.72 -4.81 14.19
CA PRO A 32 -10.80 -5.14 12.77
C PRO A 32 -9.45 -4.99 12.05
N GLY A 33 -8.63 -4.00 12.44
CA GLY A 33 -7.31 -3.77 11.85
C GLY A 33 -6.37 -4.97 11.93
N MET A 34 -6.52 -5.87 12.90
CA MET A 34 -5.72 -7.11 12.99
C MET A 34 -6.02 -8.10 11.84
N TYR A 35 -7.21 -8.02 11.24
CA TYR A 35 -7.70 -8.97 10.23
C TYR A 35 -7.71 -8.38 8.81
N ILE A 36 -8.02 -7.08 8.67
CA ILE A 36 -8.16 -6.39 7.39
C ILE A 36 -7.17 -5.23 7.21
N GLY A 37 -6.19 -5.09 8.13
CA GLY A 37 -5.14 -4.07 8.09
C GLY A 37 -5.59 -2.68 8.51
N SER A 38 -6.73 -2.19 8.03
CA SER A 38 -7.26 -0.87 8.38
C SER A 38 -8.79 -0.85 8.31
N VAL A 39 -9.44 0.21 8.82
CA VAL A 39 -10.88 0.48 8.66
C VAL A 39 -11.16 1.55 7.60
N SER A 40 -10.14 1.92 6.84
CA SER A 40 -10.22 2.84 5.69
C SER A 40 -10.86 2.16 4.47
N THR A 41 -10.95 2.87 3.33
CA THR A 41 -11.41 2.33 2.04
C THR A 41 -10.64 1.06 1.63
N LYS A 42 -9.35 0.96 1.96
CA LYS A 42 -8.53 -0.24 1.71
C LYS A 42 -9.06 -1.46 2.46
N GLY A 43 -9.26 -1.36 3.77
CA GLY A 43 -9.82 -2.46 4.56
C GLY A 43 -11.27 -2.76 4.17
N LEU A 44 -12.02 -1.75 3.72
CA LEU A 44 -13.35 -1.94 3.16
C LEU A 44 -13.31 -2.80 1.88
N ASN A 45 -12.48 -2.44 0.91
CA ASN A 45 -12.30 -3.20 -0.33
C ASN A 45 -11.78 -4.62 -0.06
N HIS A 46 -10.97 -4.79 0.99
CA HIS A 46 -10.44 -6.10 1.38
C HIS A 46 -11.54 -7.14 1.68
N LEU A 47 -12.72 -6.70 2.13
CA LEU A 47 -13.87 -7.60 2.30
C LEU A 47 -14.28 -8.29 0.99
N ILE A 48 -14.27 -7.56 -0.13
CA ILE A 48 -14.52 -8.13 -1.46
C ILE A 48 -13.41 -9.12 -1.82
N TYR A 49 -12.14 -8.74 -1.58
CA TYR A 49 -10.99 -9.56 -1.96
C TYR A 49 -10.98 -10.90 -1.21
N GLU A 50 -11.33 -10.94 0.07
CA GLU A 50 -11.43 -12.20 0.83
C GLU A 50 -12.44 -13.18 0.23
N ILE A 51 -13.56 -12.70 -0.28
CA ILE A 51 -14.56 -13.57 -0.94
C ILE A 51 -14.10 -13.96 -2.35
N VAL A 52 -13.51 -13.03 -3.11
CA VAL A 52 -12.94 -13.30 -4.44
C VAL A 52 -11.81 -14.32 -4.34
N ASP A 53 -10.91 -14.20 -3.36
CA ASP A 53 -9.80 -15.13 -3.15
C ASP A 53 -10.30 -16.56 -2.88
N ASN A 54 -11.44 -16.72 -2.21
CA ASN A 54 -12.07 -18.04 -2.05
C ASN A 54 -12.55 -18.61 -3.39
N ALA A 55 -13.12 -17.79 -4.27
CA ALA A 55 -13.51 -18.20 -5.60
C ALA A 55 -12.31 -18.51 -6.50
N VAL A 56 -11.22 -17.75 -6.37
CA VAL A 56 -9.94 -18.01 -7.04
C VAL A 56 -9.33 -19.33 -6.57
N ASP A 57 -9.43 -19.69 -5.28
CA ASP A 57 -8.98 -20.99 -4.78
C ASP A 57 -9.77 -22.16 -5.43
N GLU A 58 -11.08 -21.98 -5.71
CA GLU A 58 -11.85 -22.94 -6.51
C GLU A 58 -11.36 -23.02 -7.96
N HIS A 59 -10.93 -21.90 -8.54
CA HIS A 59 -10.29 -21.87 -9.86
C HIS A 59 -8.97 -22.64 -9.86
N LEU A 60 -8.10 -22.39 -8.90
CA LEU A 60 -6.81 -23.09 -8.74
C LEU A 60 -6.99 -24.60 -8.52
N ALA A 61 -8.11 -24.99 -7.91
CA ALA A 61 -8.51 -26.38 -7.76
C ALA A 61 -9.13 -26.98 -9.06
N GLY A 62 -9.33 -26.18 -10.11
CA GLY A 62 -9.84 -26.59 -11.42
C GLY A 62 -11.37 -26.67 -11.53
N PHE A 63 -12.12 -26.03 -10.63
CA PHE A 63 -13.58 -26.13 -10.58
C PHE A 63 -14.33 -24.82 -10.88
N CYS A 64 -13.63 -23.70 -10.98
CA CYS A 64 -14.22 -22.39 -11.25
C CYS A 64 -13.56 -21.76 -12.47
N ASP A 65 -14.33 -21.25 -13.42
CA ASP A 65 -13.84 -20.49 -14.59
C ASP A 65 -14.50 -19.11 -14.73
N ARG A 66 -15.47 -18.79 -13.87
CA ARG A 66 -16.13 -17.49 -13.86
C ARG A 66 -16.43 -16.99 -12.45
N ILE A 67 -16.05 -15.74 -12.21
CA ILE A 67 -16.37 -14.98 -10.99
C ILE A 67 -17.11 -13.70 -11.40
N GLU A 68 -18.18 -13.37 -10.71
CA GLU A 68 -18.96 -12.14 -10.92
C GLU A 68 -18.92 -11.31 -9.64
N VAL A 69 -18.48 -10.07 -9.75
CA VAL A 69 -18.41 -9.10 -8.66
C VAL A 69 -19.29 -7.92 -8.98
N THR A 70 -20.24 -7.62 -8.10
CA THR A 70 -21.18 -6.50 -8.30
C THR A 70 -21.15 -5.57 -7.10
N LEU A 71 -20.97 -4.28 -7.35
CA LEU A 71 -21.23 -3.22 -6.39
C LEU A 71 -22.69 -2.78 -6.58
N GLU A 72 -23.53 -3.05 -5.57
CA GLU A 72 -24.96 -2.82 -5.64
C GLU A 72 -25.33 -1.36 -5.35
N ALA A 73 -26.52 -0.96 -5.80
CA ALA A 73 -27.00 0.42 -5.67
C ALA A 73 -27.18 0.89 -4.21
N ASP A 74 -27.40 -0.03 -3.30
CA ASP A 74 -27.57 0.23 -1.86
C ASP A 74 -26.25 0.29 -1.08
N GLY A 75 -25.10 0.12 -1.76
CA GLY A 75 -23.77 0.11 -1.17
C GLY A 75 -23.30 -1.26 -0.71
N SER A 76 -24.08 -2.32 -0.91
CA SER A 76 -23.66 -3.70 -0.68
C SER A 76 -22.78 -4.21 -1.83
N ALA A 77 -22.12 -5.35 -1.60
CA ALA A 77 -21.35 -6.04 -2.62
C ALA A 77 -21.82 -7.48 -2.77
N THR A 78 -21.79 -7.98 -4.01
CA THR A 78 -22.10 -9.37 -4.35
C THR A 78 -20.90 -10.00 -5.03
N VAL A 79 -20.50 -11.20 -4.59
CA VAL A 79 -19.53 -12.05 -5.28
C VAL A 79 -20.18 -13.40 -5.55
N ASN A 80 -20.12 -13.84 -6.80
CA ASN A 80 -20.72 -15.09 -7.26
C ASN A 80 -19.70 -15.87 -8.08
N ASP A 81 -19.44 -17.13 -7.71
CA ASP A 81 -18.57 -18.05 -8.44
C ASP A 81 -19.39 -19.23 -9.02
N ASN A 82 -18.80 -19.92 -9.99
CA ASN A 82 -19.34 -21.15 -10.54
C ASN A 82 -18.52 -22.39 -10.13
N GLY A 83 -17.84 -22.33 -8.99
CA GLY A 83 -17.08 -23.44 -8.39
C GLY A 83 -17.97 -24.58 -7.89
N ARG A 84 -17.42 -25.45 -7.03
CA ARG A 84 -18.15 -26.60 -6.46
C ARG A 84 -19.27 -26.21 -5.49
N GLY A 85 -19.23 -24.99 -4.98
CA GLY A 85 -20.03 -24.55 -3.83
C GLY A 85 -19.46 -25.05 -2.49
N ILE A 86 -19.53 -24.22 -1.45
CA ILE A 86 -19.08 -24.58 -0.09
C ILE A 86 -19.83 -25.84 0.36
N PRO A 87 -19.16 -26.81 1.04
CA PRO A 87 -19.86 -27.96 1.61
C PRO A 87 -20.99 -27.54 2.56
N VAL A 88 -22.21 -28.04 2.33
CA VAL A 88 -23.40 -27.73 3.14
C VAL A 88 -23.80 -28.86 4.08
N GLY A 89 -23.11 -30.01 3.98
CA GLY A 89 -23.37 -31.18 4.82
C GLY A 89 -23.09 -30.94 6.31
N MET A 90 -23.54 -31.89 7.12
CA MET A 90 -23.34 -31.88 8.57
C MET A 90 -21.87 -31.99 8.93
N HIS A 91 -21.38 -31.09 9.75
CA HIS A 91 -20.05 -31.17 10.36
C HIS A 91 -20.13 -31.83 11.74
N GLU A 92 -19.02 -32.37 12.24
CA GLU A 92 -18.93 -33.01 13.56
C GLU A 92 -19.40 -32.14 14.73
N LYS A 93 -19.39 -30.80 14.56
CA LYS A 93 -19.91 -29.83 15.52
C LYS A 93 -21.45 -29.70 15.53
N GLY A 94 -22.16 -30.56 14.81
CA GLY A 94 -23.63 -30.59 14.81
C GLY A 94 -24.32 -29.48 14.03
N MET A 95 -23.61 -28.83 13.09
CA MET A 95 -24.17 -27.81 12.20
C MET A 95 -23.60 -27.93 10.79
N SER A 96 -24.26 -27.30 9.82
CA SER A 96 -23.79 -27.23 8.44
C SER A 96 -22.37 -26.65 8.35
N ALA A 97 -21.51 -27.32 7.56
CA ALA A 97 -20.13 -26.86 7.33
C ALA A 97 -20.07 -25.44 6.75
N ALA A 98 -21.01 -25.05 5.89
CA ALA A 98 -21.09 -23.69 5.36
C ALA A 98 -21.30 -22.66 6.49
N ARG A 99 -22.25 -22.90 7.41
CA ARG A 99 -22.46 -22.02 8.58
C ARG A 99 -21.18 -21.91 9.43
N LEU A 100 -20.51 -23.04 9.65
CA LEU A 100 -19.28 -23.08 10.44
C LEU A 100 -18.21 -22.14 9.85
N VAL A 101 -18.01 -22.16 8.53
CA VAL A 101 -17.03 -21.30 7.82
C VAL A 101 -17.31 -19.82 8.01
N PHE A 102 -18.58 -19.40 8.08
CA PHE A 102 -18.94 -17.98 8.26
C PHE A 102 -19.04 -17.54 9.72
N THR A 103 -19.14 -18.47 10.69
CA THR A 103 -19.35 -18.12 12.10
C THR A 103 -18.18 -18.44 13.02
N THR A 104 -17.20 -19.20 12.56
CA THR A 104 -16.08 -19.64 13.39
C THR A 104 -14.75 -19.23 12.77
N LEU A 105 -13.91 -18.56 13.57
CA LEU A 105 -12.53 -18.27 13.18
C LEU A 105 -11.73 -19.58 13.07
N HIS A 106 -10.79 -19.60 12.15
CA HIS A 106 -9.94 -20.77 11.88
C HIS A 106 -10.76 -22.02 11.52
N ALA A 107 -11.85 -21.83 10.76
CA ALA A 107 -12.63 -22.89 10.17
C ALA A 107 -12.50 -22.87 8.64
N GLY A 108 -12.11 -24.00 8.04
CA GLY A 108 -11.96 -24.09 6.58
C GLY A 108 -11.38 -25.43 6.16
N GLY A 109 -11.59 -25.79 4.90
CA GLY A 109 -11.09 -27.04 4.28
C GLY A 109 -9.70 -26.90 3.64
N LYS A 110 -8.96 -25.82 3.94
CA LYS A 110 -7.66 -25.48 3.32
C LYS A 110 -6.46 -25.72 4.25
N PHE A 111 -6.69 -26.26 5.45
CA PHE A 111 -5.63 -26.62 6.39
C PHE A 111 -4.89 -27.90 6.01
N ASP A 112 -5.55 -28.81 5.26
CA ASP A 112 -4.97 -30.02 4.72
C ASP A 112 -4.90 -29.92 3.19
N ASN A 113 -3.74 -30.25 2.61
CA ASN A 113 -3.50 -30.20 1.16
C ASN A 113 -4.32 -31.21 0.34
N ALA A 114 -5.24 -31.95 0.97
CA ALA A 114 -6.06 -32.95 0.31
C ALA A 114 -7.10 -32.37 -0.66
N ALA A 115 -7.69 -31.21 -0.33
CA ALA A 115 -8.73 -30.58 -1.13
C ALA A 115 -8.19 -29.46 -2.05
N TYR A 116 -7.07 -28.83 -1.67
CA TYR A 116 -6.43 -27.74 -2.39
C TYR A 116 -4.91 -27.92 -2.33
N LYS A 117 -4.26 -28.15 -3.48
CA LYS A 117 -2.80 -28.27 -3.56
C LYS A 117 -2.10 -26.94 -3.27
N THR A 118 -2.70 -25.85 -3.71
CA THR A 118 -2.25 -24.48 -3.48
C THR A 118 -3.47 -23.61 -3.21
N SER A 119 -3.42 -22.77 -2.20
CA SER A 119 -4.49 -21.82 -1.90
C SER A 119 -3.94 -20.51 -1.33
N GLY A 120 -4.67 -19.42 -1.52
CA GLY A 120 -4.39 -18.15 -0.89
C GLY A 120 -5.00 -18.05 0.52
N GLY A 121 -6.11 -18.73 0.76
CA GLY A 121 -6.89 -18.69 2.00
C GLY A 121 -6.39 -19.64 3.10
N LEU A 122 -5.20 -19.41 3.64
CA LEU A 122 -4.51 -20.31 4.57
C LEU A 122 -5.01 -20.27 6.01
N HIS A 123 -5.56 -19.15 6.45
CA HIS A 123 -5.86 -18.93 7.88
C HIS A 123 -7.29 -19.33 8.27
N GLY A 124 -8.17 -19.61 7.30
CA GLY A 124 -9.57 -19.98 7.55
C GLY A 124 -10.37 -18.89 8.29
N VAL A 125 -10.07 -17.62 8.03
CA VAL A 125 -10.73 -16.49 8.71
C VAL A 125 -11.47 -15.54 7.77
N GLY A 126 -11.14 -15.48 6.49
CA GLY A 126 -11.65 -14.47 5.55
C GLY A 126 -13.17 -14.37 5.54
N SER A 127 -13.88 -15.46 5.29
CA SER A 127 -15.35 -15.48 5.25
C SER A 127 -16.00 -15.05 6.57
N SER A 128 -15.48 -15.51 7.71
CA SER A 128 -15.97 -15.15 9.03
C SER A 128 -15.68 -13.70 9.41
N VAL A 129 -14.56 -13.16 8.93
CA VAL A 129 -14.20 -11.75 9.09
C VAL A 129 -15.14 -10.85 8.29
N VAL A 130 -15.42 -11.20 7.00
CA VAL A 130 -16.39 -10.45 6.20
C VAL A 130 -17.76 -10.45 6.86
N ASN A 131 -18.21 -11.60 7.38
CA ASN A 131 -19.47 -11.72 8.11
C ASN A 131 -19.47 -10.83 9.37
N ALA A 132 -18.43 -10.88 10.18
CA ALA A 132 -18.33 -10.08 11.41
C ALA A 132 -18.36 -8.57 11.18
N LEU A 133 -17.81 -8.11 10.04
CA LEU A 133 -17.65 -6.69 9.71
C LEU A 133 -18.76 -6.16 8.79
N SER A 134 -19.81 -6.96 8.57
CA SER A 134 -20.97 -6.60 7.76
C SER A 134 -22.22 -6.38 8.64
N THR A 135 -23.05 -5.41 8.26
CA THR A 135 -24.37 -5.22 8.87
C THR A 135 -25.23 -6.47 8.65
N TYR A 136 -25.19 -6.99 7.43
CA TYR A 136 -25.75 -8.30 7.09
C TYR A 136 -24.87 -8.99 6.04
N LEU A 137 -24.92 -10.30 6.05
CA LEU A 137 -24.33 -11.15 5.01
C LEU A 137 -25.31 -12.28 4.68
N GLU A 138 -25.48 -12.55 3.39
CA GLU A 138 -26.33 -13.64 2.86
C GLU A 138 -25.49 -14.56 1.99
N ILE A 139 -25.71 -15.86 2.08
CA ILE A 139 -25.11 -16.86 1.19
C ILE A 139 -26.17 -17.70 0.51
N LYS A 140 -25.91 -18.05 -0.75
CA LYS A 140 -26.63 -19.07 -1.50
C LYS A 140 -25.59 -20.04 -2.04
N VAL A 141 -25.71 -21.28 -1.64
CA VAL A 141 -24.81 -22.35 -2.09
C VAL A 141 -25.55 -23.28 -3.02
N SER A 142 -25.13 -23.28 -4.28
CA SER A 142 -25.62 -24.19 -5.32
C SER A 142 -24.75 -25.44 -5.35
N ARG A 143 -25.25 -26.54 -4.79
CA ARG A 143 -24.52 -27.81 -4.68
C ARG A 143 -25.47 -28.98 -4.64
N ASP A 144 -25.07 -30.14 -5.18
CA ASP A 144 -25.83 -31.40 -5.16
C ASP A 144 -27.29 -31.28 -5.65
N GLY A 145 -27.50 -30.38 -6.63
CA GLY A 145 -28.81 -30.15 -7.25
C GLY A 145 -29.74 -29.23 -6.47
N GLN A 146 -29.28 -28.65 -5.36
CA GLN A 146 -30.08 -27.81 -4.46
C GLN A 146 -29.42 -26.45 -4.27
N ILE A 147 -30.20 -25.46 -3.84
CA ILE A 147 -29.74 -24.15 -3.40
C ILE A 147 -30.02 -24.06 -1.90
N SER A 148 -28.96 -24.08 -1.10
CA SER A 148 -29.00 -23.88 0.35
C SER A 148 -28.80 -22.38 0.66
N TYR A 149 -29.45 -21.87 1.70
CA TYR A 149 -29.43 -20.45 2.06
C TYR A 149 -29.08 -20.24 3.52
N ASP A 150 -28.28 -19.22 3.79
CA ASP A 150 -28.06 -18.71 5.14
C ASP A 150 -27.99 -17.19 5.14
N LYS A 151 -28.25 -16.59 6.31
CA LYS A 151 -28.18 -15.14 6.53
C LYS A 151 -27.66 -14.85 7.91
N TYR A 152 -26.90 -13.79 8.00
CA TYR A 152 -26.25 -13.32 9.22
C TYR A 152 -26.47 -11.82 9.40
N GLU A 153 -26.54 -11.38 10.65
CA GLU A 153 -26.53 -9.99 11.03
C GLU A 153 -25.38 -9.75 12.01
N ARG A 154 -24.41 -8.93 11.60
CA ARG A 154 -23.19 -8.63 12.38
C ARG A 154 -22.47 -9.89 12.90
N GLY A 155 -22.37 -10.90 12.05
CA GLY A 155 -21.74 -12.19 12.37
C GLY A 155 -22.65 -13.23 13.02
N ILE A 156 -23.87 -12.86 13.41
CA ILE A 156 -24.82 -13.74 14.10
C ILE A 156 -25.78 -14.35 13.08
N PRO A 157 -25.92 -15.69 13.00
CA PRO A 157 -26.87 -16.31 12.09
C PRO A 157 -28.33 -16.02 12.54
N VAL A 158 -29.18 -15.66 11.56
CA VAL A 158 -30.58 -15.34 11.79
C VAL A 158 -31.54 -16.34 11.15
N VAL A 159 -31.04 -17.30 10.38
CA VAL A 159 -31.78 -18.40 9.78
C VAL A 159 -31.74 -19.62 10.69
N GLU A 160 -32.89 -20.23 10.95
CA GLU A 160 -32.96 -21.49 11.71
C GLU A 160 -32.45 -22.65 10.85
N LEU A 161 -31.72 -23.58 11.46
CA LEU A 161 -31.28 -24.81 10.82
C LEU A 161 -32.41 -25.86 10.89
N GLU A 162 -32.59 -26.58 9.80
CA GLU A 162 -33.44 -27.76 9.74
C GLU A 162 -32.60 -29.02 10.00
N ASP A 163 -32.76 -29.63 11.16
CA ASP A 163 -31.96 -30.77 11.61
C ASP A 163 -30.44 -30.51 11.54
N GLY A 164 -30.00 -29.28 11.85
CA GLY A 164 -28.60 -28.88 11.81
C GLY A 164 -28.08 -28.48 10.42
N LEU A 165 -28.89 -28.58 9.37
CA LEU A 165 -28.58 -28.22 8.00
C LEU A 165 -29.22 -26.89 7.59
N LEU A 166 -28.64 -26.26 6.56
CA LEU A 166 -29.19 -25.04 5.98
C LEU A 166 -30.50 -25.34 5.23
N PRO A 167 -31.52 -24.45 5.30
CA PRO A 167 -32.75 -24.62 4.53
C PRO A 167 -32.47 -24.60 3.03
N VAL A 168 -33.19 -25.44 2.29
CA VAL A 168 -33.13 -25.52 0.84
C VAL A 168 -34.20 -24.62 0.25
N ILE A 169 -33.78 -23.54 -0.45
CA ILE A 169 -34.70 -22.56 -1.04
C ILE A 169 -35.04 -22.83 -2.51
N GLY A 170 -34.35 -23.78 -3.14
CA GLY A 170 -34.59 -24.08 -4.55
C GLY A 170 -33.78 -25.28 -5.07
N LYS A 171 -34.02 -25.62 -6.35
CA LYS A 171 -33.26 -26.61 -7.11
C LYS A 171 -32.48 -25.96 -8.21
N THR A 172 -31.31 -26.48 -8.52
CA THR A 172 -30.42 -25.96 -9.56
C THR A 172 -29.66 -27.08 -10.27
N ARG A 173 -29.21 -26.81 -11.48
CA ARG A 173 -28.25 -27.65 -12.21
C ARG A 173 -26.83 -27.05 -12.18
N LYS A 174 -26.71 -25.83 -11.68
CA LYS A 174 -25.43 -25.13 -11.55
C LYS A 174 -24.81 -25.44 -10.19
N THR A 175 -23.53 -25.25 -10.08
CA THR A 175 -22.78 -25.24 -8.83
C THR A 175 -22.19 -23.86 -8.60
N GLY A 176 -21.82 -23.54 -7.36
CA GLY A 176 -21.15 -22.28 -7.02
C GLY A 176 -21.59 -21.71 -5.68
N THR A 177 -20.92 -20.66 -5.29
CA THR A 177 -21.25 -19.89 -4.07
C THR A 177 -21.55 -18.45 -4.44
N TRP A 178 -22.66 -17.95 -3.96
CA TRP A 178 -23.08 -16.56 -4.05
C TRP A 178 -23.06 -15.95 -2.65
N VAL A 179 -22.30 -14.88 -2.48
CA VAL A 179 -22.17 -14.14 -1.22
C VAL A 179 -22.58 -12.69 -1.46
N HIS A 180 -23.44 -12.17 -0.61
CA HIS A 180 -23.92 -10.79 -0.66
C HIS A 180 -23.80 -10.16 0.72
N PHE A 181 -23.19 -8.98 0.84
CA PHE A 181 -22.95 -8.37 2.14
C PHE A 181 -22.95 -6.84 2.08
N LEU A 182 -23.37 -6.23 3.18
CA LEU A 182 -23.33 -4.79 3.39
C LEU A 182 -22.36 -4.45 4.52
N PRO A 183 -21.31 -3.68 4.26
CA PRO A 183 -20.37 -3.25 5.30
C PRO A 183 -21.03 -2.52 6.46
N ASP A 184 -20.53 -2.74 7.69
CA ASP A 184 -21.11 -2.13 8.88
C ASP A 184 -20.57 -0.71 9.12
N PRO A 185 -21.42 0.35 9.09
CA PRO A 185 -21.01 1.72 9.34
C PRO A 185 -20.56 1.98 10.79
N GLU A 186 -20.79 1.05 11.72
CA GLU A 186 -20.21 1.13 13.07
C GLU A 186 -18.72 0.78 13.09
N ILE A 187 -18.21 0.11 12.04
CA ILE A 187 -16.82 -0.33 11.92
C ILE A 187 -16.04 0.58 10.96
N PHE A 188 -16.62 0.86 9.79
CA PHE A 188 -15.94 1.61 8.74
C PHE A 188 -16.33 3.09 8.75
N GLU A 189 -15.33 3.97 8.67
CA GLU A 189 -15.53 5.42 8.57
C GLU A 189 -16.28 5.80 7.28
N LYS A 190 -16.03 5.06 6.19
CA LYS A 190 -16.71 5.17 4.90
C LYS A 190 -17.12 3.77 4.46
N THR A 191 -18.36 3.61 4.01
CA THR A 191 -18.91 2.32 3.54
C THR A 191 -19.04 2.24 2.01
N ARG A 192 -18.44 3.20 1.28
CA ARG A 192 -18.47 3.21 -0.18
C ARG A 192 -17.20 2.56 -0.72
N PHE A 193 -17.35 1.43 -1.40
CA PHE A 193 -16.25 0.75 -2.09
C PHE A 193 -15.64 1.61 -3.22
N SER A 194 -14.34 1.53 -3.40
CA SER A 194 -13.63 2.15 -4.53
C SER A 194 -13.74 1.24 -5.76
N ALA A 195 -14.56 1.65 -6.75
CA ALA A 195 -14.71 0.86 -7.98
C ALA A 195 -13.37 0.74 -8.74
N THR A 196 -12.58 1.81 -8.79
CA THR A 196 -11.28 1.83 -9.48
C THR A 196 -10.31 0.83 -8.87
N GLU A 197 -10.16 0.83 -7.53
CA GLU A 197 -9.26 -0.11 -6.84
C GLU A 197 -9.74 -1.56 -6.97
N VAL A 198 -11.07 -1.79 -6.82
CA VAL A 198 -11.64 -3.13 -6.99
C VAL A 198 -11.41 -3.64 -8.41
N LYS A 199 -11.67 -2.83 -9.44
CA LYS A 199 -11.40 -3.16 -10.85
C LYS A 199 -9.93 -3.52 -11.08
N SER A 200 -9.00 -2.68 -10.62
CA SER A 200 -7.56 -2.91 -10.75
C SER A 200 -7.18 -4.26 -10.16
N ARG A 201 -7.63 -4.55 -8.95
CA ARG A 201 -7.33 -5.83 -8.29
C ARG A 201 -7.94 -7.04 -9.00
N LEU A 202 -9.16 -6.93 -9.51
CA LEU A 202 -9.81 -8.00 -10.28
C LEU A 202 -9.09 -8.24 -11.61
N HIS A 203 -8.64 -7.20 -12.29
CA HIS A 203 -7.87 -7.30 -13.53
C HIS A 203 -6.50 -7.96 -13.29
N GLU A 204 -5.79 -7.59 -12.22
CA GLU A 204 -4.56 -8.28 -11.79
C GLU A 204 -4.81 -9.77 -11.54
N THR A 205 -5.93 -10.10 -10.88
CA THR A 205 -6.31 -11.49 -10.63
C THR A 205 -6.57 -12.26 -11.93
N ALA A 206 -7.13 -11.62 -12.95
CA ALA A 206 -7.34 -12.24 -14.26
C ALA A 206 -5.99 -12.53 -14.97
N TYR A 207 -5.02 -11.61 -14.91
CA TYR A 207 -3.67 -11.86 -15.46
C TYR A 207 -2.95 -13.02 -14.78
N LEU A 208 -3.16 -13.21 -13.48
CA LEU A 208 -2.56 -14.32 -12.72
C LEU A 208 -3.25 -15.67 -13.00
N ASN A 209 -4.42 -15.66 -13.66
CA ASN A 209 -5.25 -16.83 -13.91
C ASN A 209 -5.83 -16.79 -15.35
N PRO A 210 -5.04 -17.13 -16.38
CA PRO A 210 -5.40 -16.93 -17.79
C PRO A 210 -6.71 -17.58 -18.24
N ASN A 211 -7.16 -18.64 -17.55
CA ASN A 211 -8.40 -19.36 -17.87
C ASN A 211 -9.61 -18.90 -17.05
N LEU A 212 -9.45 -17.86 -16.24
CA LEU A 212 -10.51 -17.30 -15.41
C LEU A 212 -11.10 -16.07 -16.07
N THR A 213 -12.42 -15.99 -16.11
CA THR A 213 -13.16 -14.77 -16.49
C THR A 213 -13.72 -14.12 -15.24
N ILE A 214 -13.42 -12.84 -15.04
CA ILE A 214 -13.97 -12.06 -13.92
C ILE A 214 -14.83 -10.95 -14.50
N ALA A 215 -16.12 -10.94 -14.17
CA ALA A 215 -17.06 -9.89 -14.57
C ALA A 215 -17.26 -8.93 -13.39
N PHE A 216 -17.02 -7.65 -13.61
CA PHE A 216 -17.26 -6.60 -12.63
C PHE A 216 -18.43 -5.72 -13.08
N THR A 217 -19.41 -5.50 -12.19
CA THR A 217 -20.57 -4.64 -12.45
C THR A 217 -20.69 -3.58 -11.36
N ASP A 218 -20.74 -2.31 -11.74
CA ASP A 218 -21.09 -1.21 -10.82
C ASP A 218 -22.50 -0.70 -11.11
N LYS A 219 -23.44 -0.93 -10.19
CA LYS A 219 -24.85 -0.50 -10.28
C LYS A 219 -25.13 0.80 -9.52
N ARG A 220 -24.13 1.40 -8.94
CA ARG A 220 -24.29 2.63 -8.15
C ARG A 220 -24.46 3.84 -9.07
N ASP A 221 -25.09 4.89 -8.54
CA ASP A 221 -25.28 6.16 -9.23
C ASP A 221 -26.01 6.04 -10.60
N GLY A 222 -26.90 5.04 -10.72
CA GLY A 222 -27.65 4.79 -11.96
C GLY A 222 -26.83 4.19 -13.10
N LYS A 223 -25.58 3.81 -12.85
CA LYS A 223 -24.74 3.05 -13.77
C LYS A 223 -25.23 1.59 -13.79
N ASN A 224 -24.95 0.90 -14.84
CA ASN A 224 -25.19 -0.55 -14.96
C ASN A 224 -24.21 -1.09 -16.01
N GLU A 225 -22.94 -0.76 -15.83
CA GLU A 225 -21.89 -1.13 -16.76
C GLU A 225 -21.19 -2.38 -16.23
N THR A 226 -21.08 -3.39 -17.08
CA THR A 226 -20.31 -4.61 -16.78
C THR A 226 -19.05 -4.60 -17.62
N GLU A 227 -17.93 -4.83 -16.98
CA GLU A 227 -16.62 -5.01 -17.60
C GLU A 227 -16.14 -6.43 -17.33
N GLU A 228 -15.66 -7.11 -18.36
CA GLU A 228 -15.15 -8.48 -18.25
C GLU A 228 -13.63 -8.48 -18.40
N PHE A 229 -12.93 -9.08 -17.45
CA PHE A 229 -11.50 -9.33 -17.46
C PHE A 229 -11.25 -10.80 -17.80
N HIS A 230 -10.63 -11.03 -18.93
CA HIS A 230 -10.19 -12.36 -19.38
C HIS A 230 -8.86 -12.20 -20.11
N GLU A 231 -7.79 -12.69 -19.48
CA GLU A 231 -6.41 -12.39 -19.89
C GLU A 231 -5.66 -13.66 -20.28
N PRO A 232 -5.92 -14.22 -21.48
CA PRO A 232 -5.34 -15.50 -21.89
C PRO A 232 -3.82 -15.46 -22.08
N GLU A 233 -3.21 -14.28 -22.21
CA GLU A 233 -1.77 -14.12 -22.27
C GLU A 233 -1.08 -14.14 -20.89
N GLY A 234 -1.85 -14.14 -19.82
CA GLY A 234 -1.37 -14.27 -18.45
C GLY A 234 -0.36 -13.19 -18.07
N LEU A 235 0.75 -13.59 -17.43
CA LEU A 235 1.78 -12.65 -16.97
C LEU A 235 2.42 -11.86 -18.13
N SER A 236 2.48 -12.42 -19.34
CA SER A 236 2.97 -11.68 -20.52
C SER A 236 2.05 -10.50 -20.85
N GLY A 237 0.74 -10.72 -20.81
CA GLY A 237 -0.27 -9.66 -20.98
C GLY A 237 -0.14 -8.60 -19.86
N PHE A 238 0.11 -9.04 -18.64
CA PHE A 238 0.28 -8.14 -17.48
C PHE A 238 1.47 -7.20 -17.67
N VAL A 239 2.65 -7.74 -18.03
CA VAL A 239 3.85 -6.94 -18.29
C VAL A 239 3.63 -6.00 -19.48
N ARG A 240 2.92 -6.46 -20.54
CA ARG A 240 2.57 -5.62 -21.69
C ARG A 240 1.68 -4.45 -21.30
N ASP A 241 0.67 -4.68 -20.46
CA ASP A 241 -0.21 -3.61 -19.97
C ASP A 241 0.55 -2.59 -19.09
N MET A 242 1.45 -3.07 -18.21
CA MET A 242 2.32 -2.20 -17.41
C MET A 242 3.24 -1.32 -18.27
N ASN A 243 3.59 -1.75 -19.46
CA ASN A 243 4.53 -1.07 -20.35
C ASN A 243 3.86 -0.43 -21.58
N LYS A 244 2.52 -0.42 -21.67
CA LYS A 244 1.77 0.02 -22.88
C LYS A 244 2.09 1.44 -23.35
N ASN A 245 2.52 2.30 -22.45
CA ASN A 245 2.86 3.70 -22.74
C ASN A 245 4.38 3.97 -22.67
N LYS A 246 5.21 2.92 -22.59
CA LYS A 246 6.67 3.02 -22.43
C LYS A 246 7.38 2.57 -23.70
N GLU A 247 8.55 3.15 -23.94
CA GLU A 247 9.44 2.70 -25.01
C GLU A 247 10.12 1.37 -24.60
N THR A 248 9.73 0.28 -25.26
CA THR A 248 10.26 -1.06 -24.96
C THR A 248 11.62 -1.27 -25.61
N VAL A 249 12.54 -1.89 -24.88
CA VAL A 249 13.91 -2.23 -25.32
C VAL A 249 14.00 -3.69 -25.75
N THR A 250 13.24 -4.57 -25.10
CA THR A 250 13.22 -6.01 -25.39
C THR A 250 11.80 -6.48 -25.69
N GLU A 251 11.69 -7.65 -26.32
CA GLU A 251 10.47 -8.43 -26.27
C GLU A 251 10.22 -8.93 -24.86
N ILE A 252 9.00 -9.40 -24.59
CA ILE A 252 8.65 -9.98 -23.29
C ILE A 252 9.34 -11.34 -23.15
N ILE A 253 10.10 -11.50 -22.10
CA ILE A 253 10.73 -12.76 -21.69
C ILE A 253 9.75 -13.43 -20.71
N HIS A 254 9.25 -14.60 -21.09
CA HIS A 254 8.34 -15.38 -20.24
C HIS A 254 8.90 -16.79 -20.04
N PHE A 255 8.84 -17.26 -18.81
CA PHE A 255 9.20 -18.63 -18.48
C PHE A 255 8.36 -19.16 -17.32
N THR A 256 8.23 -20.46 -17.27
CA THR A 256 7.59 -21.20 -16.18
C THR A 256 8.35 -22.49 -15.91
N GLY A 257 8.43 -22.88 -14.67
CA GLY A 257 9.07 -24.12 -14.26
C GLY A 257 8.63 -24.54 -12.87
N GLU A 258 9.08 -25.72 -12.46
CA GLU A 258 8.77 -26.28 -11.15
C GLU A 258 10.07 -26.74 -10.46
N ALA A 259 10.20 -26.40 -9.19
CA ALA A 259 11.29 -26.90 -8.34
C ALA A 259 10.75 -27.18 -6.94
N ASP A 260 11.07 -28.36 -6.41
CA ASP A 260 10.70 -28.78 -5.06
C ASP A 260 9.18 -28.71 -4.77
N GLY A 261 8.33 -28.95 -5.80
CA GLY A 261 6.88 -28.88 -5.71
C GLY A 261 6.33 -27.44 -5.71
N ILE A 262 7.17 -26.43 -5.98
CA ILE A 262 6.80 -25.04 -6.13
C ILE A 262 6.85 -24.67 -7.60
N THR A 263 5.71 -24.25 -8.17
CA THR A 263 5.66 -23.71 -9.52
C THR A 263 6.10 -22.24 -9.49
N VAL A 264 6.96 -21.84 -10.41
CA VAL A 264 7.45 -20.48 -10.57
C VAL A 264 7.14 -20.03 -11.98
N GLU A 265 6.48 -18.91 -12.14
CA GLU A 265 6.20 -18.26 -13.41
C GLU A 265 6.69 -16.82 -13.37
N CYS A 266 7.34 -16.38 -14.42
CA CYS A 266 7.85 -15.02 -14.53
C CYS A 266 7.67 -14.49 -15.95
N ALA A 267 7.22 -13.25 -16.03
CA ALA A 267 7.30 -12.45 -17.25
C ALA A 267 8.07 -11.17 -16.95
N LEU A 268 8.98 -10.79 -17.85
CA LEU A 268 9.74 -9.56 -17.70
C LEU A 268 10.03 -8.91 -19.06
N GLN A 269 10.22 -7.59 -19.04
CA GLN A 269 10.56 -6.79 -20.22
C GLN A 269 11.42 -5.60 -19.79
N TYR A 270 12.32 -5.15 -20.65
CA TYR A 270 13.07 -3.93 -20.45
C TYR A 270 12.45 -2.76 -21.21
N VAL A 271 12.39 -1.62 -20.56
CA VAL A 271 11.93 -0.33 -21.09
C VAL A 271 13.03 0.72 -20.97
N ASN A 272 12.96 1.77 -21.78
CA ASN A 272 13.95 2.86 -21.76
C ASN A 272 13.70 3.84 -20.59
N GLU A 273 13.68 3.31 -19.39
CA GLU A 273 13.53 4.04 -18.12
C GLU A 273 14.68 3.71 -17.16
N PHE A 274 14.81 4.46 -16.05
CA PHE A 274 15.91 4.31 -15.11
C PHE A 274 15.51 3.69 -13.77
N HIS A 275 14.36 3.05 -13.67
CA HIS A 275 13.89 2.37 -12.47
C HIS A 275 13.43 0.94 -12.76
N GLU A 276 13.46 0.08 -11.74
CA GLU A 276 12.86 -1.26 -11.83
C GLU A 276 11.43 -1.24 -11.28
N THR A 277 10.56 -2.04 -11.90
CA THR A 277 9.24 -2.37 -11.36
C THR A 277 9.14 -3.89 -11.29
N VAL A 278 9.22 -4.46 -10.09
CA VAL A 278 9.16 -5.92 -9.90
C VAL A 278 8.04 -6.25 -8.93
N LEU A 279 6.99 -6.89 -9.43
CA LEU A 279 5.86 -7.36 -8.64
C LEU A 279 6.05 -8.82 -8.26
N GLY A 280 5.74 -9.15 -7.00
CA GLY A 280 5.80 -10.52 -6.48
C GLY A 280 4.44 -11.03 -6.03
N PHE A 281 4.11 -12.26 -6.42
CA PHE A 281 2.88 -12.92 -6.02
C PHE A 281 3.16 -14.31 -5.50
N CYS A 282 2.46 -14.69 -4.44
CA CYS A 282 2.43 -16.06 -3.93
C CYS A 282 0.99 -16.52 -3.78
N ASN A 283 0.61 -17.60 -4.48
CA ASN A 283 -0.76 -18.12 -4.52
C ASN A 283 -1.79 -17.02 -4.86
N ASN A 284 -1.51 -16.21 -5.88
CA ASN A 284 -2.30 -15.07 -6.34
C ASN A 284 -2.38 -13.89 -5.36
N ILE A 285 -1.68 -13.92 -4.23
CA ILE A 285 -1.64 -12.82 -3.27
C ILE A 285 -0.46 -11.93 -3.62
N TYR A 286 -0.72 -10.63 -3.79
CA TYR A 286 0.31 -9.63 -3.99
C TYR A 286 1.14 -9.42 -2.72
N ASN A 287 2.46 -9.56 -2.85
CA ASN A 287 3.39 -9.35 -1.76
C ASN A 287 4.02 -7.95 -1.88
N ALA A 288 3.32 -6.94 -1.40
CA ALA A 288 3.70 -5.53 -1.54
C ALA A 288 5.10 -5.22 -0.97
N GLU A 289 5.48 -5.88 0.12
CA GLU A 289 6.80 -5.78 0.74
C GLU A 289 7.80 -6.83 0.19
N GLY A 290 7.42 -7.51 -0.89
CA GLY A 290 8.25 -8.52 -1.53
C GLY A 290 8.29 -9.86 -0.79
N GLY A 291 9.46 -10.46 -0.74
CA GLY A 291 9.68 -11.74 -0.06
C GLY A 291 10.80 -12.55 -0.67
N THR A 292 10.99 -13.73 -0.09
CA THR A 292 12.10 -14.63 -0.42
C THR A 292 12.10 -15.08 -1.88
N HIS A 293 10.94 -15.26 -2.52
CA HIS A 293 10.83 -15.59 -3.94
C HIS A 293 11.44 -14.51 -4.84
N LEU A 294 11.16 -13.21 -4.54
CA LEU A 294 11.78 -12.10 -5.27
C LEU A 294 13.29 -12.02 -5.00
N THR A 295 13.72 -12.33 -3.77
CA THR A 295 15.15 -12.39 -3.45
C THR A 295 15.85 -13.47 -4.28
N GLY A 296 15.26 -14.66 -4.38
CA GLY A 296 15.79 -15.75 -5.19
C GLY A 296 15.89 -15.38 -6.67
N PHE A 297 14.83 -14.81 -7.25
CA PHE A 297 14.81 -14.30 -8.62
C PHE A 297 15.90 -13.23 -8.85
N LYS A 298 15.87 -12.15 -8.06
CA LYS A 298 16.79 -11.01 -8.22
C LYS A 298 18.27 -11.41 -8.09
N THR A 299 18.59 -12.28 -7.14
CA THR A 299 19.97 -12.73 -6.92
C THR A 299 20.45 -13.59 -8.07
N THR A 300 19.67 -14.58 -8.49
CA THR A 300 20.04 -15.47 -9.59
C THR A 300 20.14 -14.73 -10.91
N PHE A 301 19.16 -13.86 -11.21
CA PHE A 301 19.19 -13.02 -12.40
C PHE A 301 20.47 -12.16 -12.45
N THR A 302 20.82 -11.52 -11.32
CA THR A 302 22.03 -10.70 -11.21
C THR A 302 23.31 -11.53 -11.46
N THR A 303 23.40 -12.71 -10.88
CA THR A 303 24.54 -13.60 -11.06
C THR A 303 24.68 -14.04 -12.51
N LEU A 304 23.57 -14.47 -13.11
CA LEU A 304 23.53 -14.94 -14.50
C LEU A 304 23.96 -13.85 -15.48
N MET A 305 23.45 -12.63 -15.32
CA MET A 305 23.81 -11.50 -16.19
C MET A 305 25.28 -11.15 -16.09
N ASN A 306 25.87 -11.20 -14.90
CA ASN A 306 27.30 -10.97 -14.71
C ASN A 306 28.15 -12.08 -15.36
N THR A 307 27.70 -13.32 -15.32
CA THR A 307 28.36 -14.44 -16.00
C THR A 307 28.38 -14.19 -17.52
N TYR A 308 27.23 -13.91 -18.12
CA TYR A 308 27.16 -13.60 -19.54
C TYR A 308 27.93 -12.34 -19.95
N ALA A 309 27.94 -11.30 -19.12
CA ALA A 309 28.72 -10.08 -19.38
C ALA A 309 30.23 -10.38 -19.47
N ARG A 310 30.73 -11.34 -18.69
CA ARG A 310 32.12 -11.81 -18.76
C ARG A 310 32.36 -12.69 -19.98
N GLU A 311 31.50 -13.65 -20.25
CA GLU A 311 31.61 -14.55 -21.38
C GLU A 311 31.58 -13.80 -22.74
N LEU A 312 30.75 -12.77 -22.82
CA LEU A 312 30.67 -11.90 -24.02
C LEU A 312 31.76 -10.82 -24.06
N GLY A 313 32.64 -10.74 -23.06
CA GLY A 313 33.74 -9.78 -23.01
C GLY A 313 33.33 -8.33 -22.74
N ILE A 314 32.10 -8.09 -22.30
CA ILE A 314 31.61 -6.77 -21.88
C ILE A 314 32.29 -6.35 -20.59
N LEU A 315 32.45 -7.29 -19.65
CA LEU A 315 33.25 -7.13 -18.44
C LEU A 315 34.57 -7.90 -18.60
N LYS A 316 35.70 -7.21 -18.38
CA LYS A 316 37.04 -7.83 -18.32
C LYS A 316 37.28 -8.46 -16.94
N GLU A 317 38.30 -9.32 -16.81
CA GLU A 317 38.63 -9.99 -15.53
C GLU A 317 38.86 -9.03 -14.36
N LYS A 318 39.34 -7.82 -14.64
CA LYS A 318 39.64 -6.80 -13.62
C LYS A 318 38.49 -5.84 -13.35
N ASP A 319 37.41 -5.93 -14.12
CA ASP A 319 36.26 -5.05 -13.96
C ASP A 319 35.38 -5.55 -12.81
N ASP A 320 34.81 -4.63 -12.05
CA ASP A 320 33.80 -4.93 -11.08
C ASP A 320 32.54 -5.46 -11.77
N ASN A 321 31.83 -6.37 -11.11
CA ASN A 321 30.52 -6.83 -11.55
C ASN A 321 29.53 -5.66 -11.63
N PHE A 322 28.58 -5.76 -12.53
CA PHE A 322 27.36 -4.95 -12.46
C PHE A 322 26.63 -5.22 -11.15
N THR A 323 26.16 -4.17 -10.50
CA THR A 323 25.28 -4.33 -9.34
C THR A 323 23.91 -4.88 -9.75
N GLY A 324 23.16 -5.43 -8.79
CA GLY A 324 21.81 -5.86 -9.06
C GLY A 324 20.93 -4.72 -9.59
N THR A 325 21.15 -3.51 -9.13
CA THR A 325 20.49 -2.28 -9.60
C THR A 325 20.86 -1.92 -11.03
N ASP A 326 22.13 -2.03 -11.40
CA ASP A 326 22.56 -1.78 -12.79
C ASP A 326 21.83 -2.74 -13.75
N ILE A 327 21.77 -4.02 -13.37
CA ILE A 327 21.17 -5.07 -14.20
C ILE A 327 19.65 -4.92 -14.32
N ARG A 328 18.97 -4.58 -13.25
CA ARG A 328 17.50 -4.45 -13.24
C ARG A 328 17.00 -3.06 -13.61
N ASN A 329 17.90 -2.15 -13.94
CA ASN A 329 17.54 -0.80 -14.41
C ASN A 329 16.72 -0.89 -15.71
N GLY A 330 15.53 -0.31 -15.72
CA GLY A 330 14.57 -0.39 -16.81
C GLY A 330 13.80 -1.71 -16.89
N MET A 331 13.90 -2.60 -15.90
CA MET A 331 13.17 -3.86 -15.87
C MET A 331 11.75 -3.66 -15.32
N THR A 332 10.76 -4.15 -16.06
CA THR A 332 9.41 -4.45 -15.56
C THR A 332 9.29 -5.98 -15.47
N ALA A 333 8.98 -6.52 -14.30
CA ALA A 333 8.85 -7.96 -14.09
C ALA A 333 7.69 -8.31 -13.16
N VAL A 334 7.04 -9.43 -13.44
CA VAL A 334 6.05 -10.06 -12.56
C VAL A 334 6.53 -11.47 -12.25
N VAL A 335 6.72 -11.79 -10.97
CA VAL A 335 7.14 -13.11 -10.49
C VAL A 335 6.01 -13.70 -9.65
N SER A 336 5.41 -14.77 -10.13
CA SER A 336 4.33 -15.49 -9.45
C SER A 336 4.79 -16.88 -9.06
N ILE A 337 4.55 -17.27 -7.82
CA ILE A 337 4.78 -18.64 -7.38
C ILE A 337 3.50 -19.30 -6.86
N LYS A 338 3.40 -20.62 -7.08
CA LYS A 338 2.39 -21.48 -6.45
C LYS A 338 3.10 -22.36 -5.43
N HIS A 339 2.87 -22.06 -4.15
CA HIS A 339 3.53 -22.71 -3.03
C HIS A 339 2.52 -23.55 -2.24
N PRO A 340 2.81 -24.81 -1.89
CA PRO A 340 1.88 -25.68 -1.17
C PRO A 340 1.65 -25.26 0.30
N ASP A 341 2.64 -24.65 0.94
CA ASP A 341 2.59 -24.21 2.35
C ASP A 341 3.29 -22.83 2.53
N PRO A 342 2.72 -21.72 2.01
CA PRO A 342 3.36 -20.42 2.11
C PRO A 342 3.25 -19.85 3.53
N ARG A 343 4.34 -19.21 3.99
CA ARG A 343 4.43 -18.50 5.27
C ARG A 343 4.68 -17.03 5.02
N PHE A 344 3.87 -16.19 5.65
CA PHE A 344 3.94 -14.74 5.51
C PHE A 344 4.29 -14.07 6.83
N GLU A 345 4.95 -12.91 6.75
CA GLU A 345 5.07 -12.01 7.88
C GLU A 345 3.73 -11.28 8.10
N GLY A 346 2.90 -11.79 9.00
CA GLY A 346 1.62 -11.20 9.38
C GLY A 346 0.40 -11.62 8.56
N GLN A 347 -0.78 -11.19 9.04
CA GLN A 347 -2.09 -11.57 8.50
C GLN A 347 -2.39 -10.95 7.13
N THR A 348 -1.86 -9.77 6.84
CA THR A 348 -2.05 -9.05 5.57
C THR A 348 -1.26 -9.67 4.41
N LYS A 349 -0.39 -10.66 4.67
CA LYS A 349 0.36 -11.46 3.68
C LYS A 349 1.25 -10.61 2.74
N THR A 350 1.69 -9.44 3.20
CA THR A 350 2.45 -8.48 2.41
C THR A 350 3.87 -8.95 2.08
N LYS A 351 4.44 -9.87 2.89
CA LYS A 351 5.79 -10.38 2.70
C LYS A 351 5.88 -11.89 2.89
N LEU A 352 6.44 -12.58 1.89
CA LEU A 352 6.68 -14.03 1.95
C LEU A 352 8.01 -14.34 2.64
N ASP A 353 8.02 -15.32 3.58
CA ASP A 353 9.22 -15.69 4.38
C ASP A 353 9.75 -17.12 4.14
N ASN A 354 9.26 -17.83 3.17
CA ASN A 354 9.68 -19.19 2.87
C ASN A 354 11.08 -19.26 2.24
N GLN A 355 12.05 -19.94 2.85
CA GLN A 355 13.39 -20.13 2.29
C GLN A 355 13.43 -21.09 1.09
N ASP A 356 12.55 -22.06 1.03
CA ASP A 356 12.36 -22.94 -0.13
C ASP A 356 11.83 -22.19 -1.35
N ALA A 357 10.98 -21.18 -1.16
CA ALA A 357 10.53 -20.29 -2.23
C ALA A 357 11.70 -19.53 -2.89
N ALA A 358 12.68 -19.05 -2.09
CA ALA A 358 13.89 -18.43 -2.63
C ALA A 358 14.70 -19.39 -3.49
N LYS A 359 14.87 -20.64 -3.03
CA LYS A 359 15.62 -21.68 -3.76
C LYS A 359 14.91 -22.06 -5.06
N ALA A 360 13.59 -22.30 -4.99
CA ALA A 360 12.80 -22.66 -6.16
C ALA A 360 12.80 -21.54 -7.21
N ALA A 361 12.52 -20.30 -6.80
CA ALA A 361 12.55 -19.16 -7.69
C ALA A 361 13.94 -18.94 -8.32
N GLY A 362 15.01 -19.06 -7.53
CA GLY A 362 16.38 -18.97 -8.03
C GLY A 362 16.71 -20.08 -9.03
N LYS A 363 16.38 -21.35 -8.71
CA LYS A 363 16.67 -22.50 -9.58
C LYS A 363 15.94 -22.37 -10.93
N VAL A 364 14.62 -22.16 -10.90
CA VAL A 364 13.82 -22.03 -12.14
C VAL A 364 14.30 -20.84 -12.97
N THR A 365 14.54 -19.67 -12.33
CA THR A 365 15.07 -18.49 -13.02
C THR A 365 16.40 -18.80 -13.71
N GLY A 366 17.32 -19.49 -13.05
CA GLY A 366 18.62 -19.83 -13.61
C GLY A 366 18.52 -20.78 -14.80
N GLU A 367 17.77 -21.88 -14.65
CA GLU A 367 17.61 -22.91 -15.68
C GLU A 367 16.89 -22.35 -16.92
N GLU A 368 15.76 -21.70 -16.73
CA GLU A 368 14.92 -21.22 -17.85
C GLU A 368 15.53 -20.03 -18.59
N LEU A 369 16.18 -19.10 -17.88
CA LEU A 369 16.83 -17.97 -18.54
C LEU A 369 18.10 -18.36 -19.29
N VAL A 370 18.83 -19.38 -18.86
CA VAL A 370 19.93 -19.94 -19.66
C VAL A 370 19.38 -20.48 -20.99
N LEU A 371 18.33 -21.29 -20.93
CA LEU A 371 17.69 -21.83 -22.13
C LEU A 371 17.13 -20.75 -23.05
N TYR A 372 16.60 -19.68 -22.48
CA TYR A 372 16.06 -18.55 -23.24
C TYR A 372 17.19 -17.76 -23.93
N PHE A 373 18.22 -17.34 -23.20
CA PHE A 373 19.27 -16.46 -23.72
C PHE A 373 20.21 -17.18 -24.67
N ASP A 374 20.41 -18.49 -24.54
CA ASP A 374 21.15 -19.29 -25.52
C ASP A 374 20.49 -19.27 -26.91
N ARG A 375 19.17 -19.08 -26.95
CA ARG A 375 18.40 -18.98 -28.21
C ARG A 375 18.18 -17.54 -28.66
N ASN A 376 18.29 -16.55 -27.75
CA ASN A 376 17.93 -15.16 -27.96
C ASN A 376 19.09 -14.22 -27.59
N LEU A 377 20.24 -14.41 -28.25
CA LEU A 377 21.47 -13.66 -27.96
C LEU A 377 21.32 -12.13 -28.13
N GLU A 378 20.50 -11.67 -29.07
CA GLU A 378 20.27 -10.24 -29.27
C GLU A 378 19.47 -9.61 -28.11
N THR A 379 18.51 -10.33 -27.53
CA THR A 379 17.81 -9.91 -26.30
C THR A 379 18.79 -9.82 -25.13
N LEU A 380 19.66 -10.83 -24.96
CA LEU A 380 20.71 -10.80 -23.93
C LEU A 380 21.61 -9.58 -24.07
N LYS A 381 22.09 -9.28 -25.28
CA LYS A 381 22.91 -8.10 -25.56
C LYS A 381 22.18 -6.80 -25.21
N SER A 382 20.89 -6.71 -25.52
CA SER A 382 20.06 -5.54 -25.19
C SER A 382 19.94 -5.34 -23.67
N VAL A 383 19.70 -6.42 -22.92
CA VAL A 383 19.68 -6.40 -21.44
C VAL A 383 21.01 -5.95 -20.87
N LEU A 384 22.13 -6.51 -21.37
CA LEU A 384 23.47 -6.13 -20.92
C LEU A 384 23.86 -4.71 -21.31
N ALA A 385 23.36 -4.19 -22.45
CA ALA A 385 23.56 -2.79 -22.82
C ALA A 385 22.83 -1.83 -21.84
N CYS A 386 21.63 -2.19 -21.39
CA CYS A 386 20.93 -1.44 -20.31
C CYS A 386 21.76 -1.42 -19.02
N ALA A 387 22.28 -2.59 -18.60
CA ALA A 387 23.12 -2.69 -17.42
C ALA A 387 24.42 -1.87 -17.55
N GLU A 388 25.08 -1.92 -18.71
CA GLU A 388 26.29 -1.12 -18.97
C GLU A 388 26.00 0.40 -18.92
N LYS A 389 24.86 0.83 -19.51
CA LYS A 389 24.41 2.23 -19.47
C LYS A 389 24.15 2.67 -18.02
N ALA A 390 23.43 1.86 -17.25
CA ALA A 390 23.15 2.13 -15.84
C ALA A 390 24.43 2.20 -14.99
N ALA A 391 25.35 1.24 -15.15
CA ALA A 391 26.64 1.23 -14.46
C ALA A 391 27.51 2.45 -14.79
N LYS A 392 27.50 2.92 -16.03
CA LYS A 392 28.20 4.15 -16.44
C LYS A 392 27.62 5.38 -15.74
N ILE A 393 26.31 5.49 -15.68
CA ILE A 393 25.61 6.58 -14.98
C ILE A 393 25.97 6.53 -13.49
N ARG A 394 25.79 5.39 -12.83
CA ARG A 394 26.12 5.20 -11.40
C ARG A 394 27.58 5.59 -11.09
N LYS A 395 28.54 5.09 -11.87
CA LYS A 395 29.97 5.44 -11.67
C LYS A 395 30.26 6.93 -11.86
N THR A 396 29.53 7.59 -12.75
CA THR A 396 29.65 9.04 -12.94
C THR A 396 29.10 9.80 -11.74
N GLU A 397 27.97 9.36 -11.22
CA GLU A 397 27.33 9.92 -10.02
C GLU A 397 28.17 9.70 -8.76
N GLU A 398 28.72 8.50 -8.56
CA GLU A 398 29.65 8.20 -7.46
C GLU A 398 30.88 9.12 -7.48
N LYS A 399 31.45 9.38 -8.67
CA LYS A 399 32.54 10.35 -8.83
C LYS A 399 32.09 11.78 -8.49
N ALA A 400 30.91 12.18 -8.94
CA ALA A 400 30.35 13.50 -8.63
C ALA A 400 30.08 13.65 -7.12
N LYS A 401 29.50 12.62 -6.48
CA LYS A 401 29.27 12.55 -5.04
C LYS A 401 30.60 12.59 -4.26
N THR A 402 31.59 11.80 -4.65
CA THR A 402 32.91 11.79 -3.99
C THR A 402 33.59 13.15 -4.11
N ASN A 403 33.51 13.80 -5.26
CA ASN A 403 34.03 15.16 -5.46
C ASN A 403 33.28 16.20 -4.62
N MET A 404 31.97 16.05 -4.41
CA MET A 404 31.18 16.89 -3.52
C MET A 404 31.55 16.66 -2.05
N LEU A 405 31.64 15.38 -1.61
CA LEU A 405 31.97 15.02 -0.23
C LEU A 405 33.40 15.44 0.14
N THR A 406 34.37 15.36 -0.79
CA THR A 406 35.73 15.85 -0.58
C THR A 406 35.78 17.37 -0.49
N LYS A 407 34.94 18.10 -1.23
CA LYS A 407 34.81 19.55 -1.09
C LYS A 407 34.06 19.96 0.18
N GLN A 408 33.15 19.10 0.69
CA GLN A 408 32.32 19.36 1.90
C GLN A 408 33.02 19.02 3.22
N LYS A 409 34.16 18.33 3.25
CA LYS A 409 34.92 18.11 4.48
C LYS A 409 35.38 19.40 5.19
N TYR A 410 35.14 20.57 4.58
CA TYR A 410 35.51 21.90 5.09
C TYR A 410 34.33 22.86 5.32
N SER A 411 33.08 22.45 5.17
CA SER A 411 31.94 23.33 5.42
C SER A 411 30.83 22.57 6.16
N PHE A 412 30.90 22.60 7.48
CA PHE A 412 29.82 22.26 8.40
C PHE A 412 28.72 23.36 8.41
N ASP A 413 28.85 24.37 7.58
CA ASP A 413 27.85 25.39 7.33
C ASP A 413 26.88 24.91 6.22
N SER A 414 25.86 24.18 6.62
CA SER A 414 24.57 24.23 5.94
C SER A 414 24.21 25.72 5.82
N ASN A 415 24.10 26.29 4.66
CA ASN A 415 23.74 27.66 4.27
C ASN A 415 22.97 28.54 5.31
N GLY A 416 23.18 28.38 6.61
CA GLY A 416 22.51 29.06 7.72
C GLY A 416 20.99 28.81 7.82
N LYS A 417 20.42 27.95 6.97
CA LYS A 417 18.97 27.69 6.92
C LYS A 417 18.49 26.70 7.98
N LEU A 418 19.24 25.61 8.20
CA LEU A 418 18.86 24.58 9.19
C LEU A 418 19.07 25.09 10.61
N ALA A 419 17.99 25.22 11.37
CA ALA A 419 18.07 25.39 12.82
C ALA A 419 18.03 23.99 13.47
N ASN A 420 19.19 23.43 13.74
CA ASN A 420 19.29 22.06 14.29
C ASN A 420 18.83 21.99 15.76
N CYS A 421 18.49 20.78 16.23
CA CYS A 421 18.24 20.49 17.64
C CYS A 421 19.54 20.21 18.41
N GLU A 422 19.48 20.28 19.72
CA GLU A 422 20.63 20.06 20.64
C GLU A 422 20.92 18.58 20.84
N SER A 423 19.86 17.75 20.90
CA SER A 423 20.00 16.30 21.04
C SER A 423 20.68 15.69 19.79
N ARG A 424 21.47 14.64 20.04
CA ARG A 424 22.07 13.79 19.02
C ARG A 424 21.46 12.39 18.99
N ASP A 425 20.45 12.13 19.80
CA ASP A 425 19.73 10.87 19.82
C ASP A 425 18.64 10.90 18.72
N PRO A 426 18.81 10.15 17.62
CA PRO A 426 17.86 10.16 16.53
C PRO A 426 16.44 9.75 16.95
N SER A 427 16.32 8.87 17.95
CA SER A 427 15.03 8.29 18.36
C SER A 427 14.05 9.29 18.97
N ILE A 428 14.55 10.45 19.42
CA ILE A 428 13.72 11.53 19.98
C ILE A 428 13.70 12.79 19.11
N CYS A 429 14.61 12.88 18.11
CA CYS A 429 14.75 14.07 17.29
C CYS A 429 13.72 14.12 16.18
N GLU A 430 13.24 15.32 15.87
CA GLU A 430 12.28 15.58 14.80
C GLU A 430 12.78 16.74 13.94
N ILE A 431 12.51 16.69 12.63
CA ILE A 431 12.78 17.81 11.73
C ILE A 431 11.49 18.26 11.04
N PHE A 432 11.21 19.54 11.10
CA PHE A 432 10.11 20.18 10.38
C PHE A 432 10.64 20.86 9.12
N ILE A 433 10.13 20.45 7.98
CA ILE A 433 10.35 21.12 6.70
C ILE A 433 9.24 22.15 6.56
N VAL A 434 9.60 23.44 6.58
CA VAL A 434 8.66 24.53 6.70
C VAL A 434 8.66 25.37 5.42
N GLU A 435 7.48 25.72 4.92
CA GLU A 435 7.33 26.58 3.77
C GLU A 435 7.71 28.03 4.09
N GLY A 436 8.73 28.52 3.40
CA GLY A 436 9.16 29.93 3.46
C GLY A 436 9.95 30.34 4.71
N ASP A 437 10.63 31.47 4.57
CA ASP A 437 11.46 32.02 5.65
C ASP A 437 10.62 32.65 6.79
N SER A 438 9.41 33.12 6.49
CA SER A 438 8.50 33.77 7.48
C SER A 438 7.98 32.73 8.48
N ALA A 439 7.30 31.69 7.99
CA ALA A 439 6.82 30.59 8.85
C ALA A 439 8.00 29.86 9.52
N GLY A 440 9.13 29.73 8.80
CA GLY A 440 10.38 29.21 9.36
C GLY A 440 10.90 30.03 10.54
N GLY A 441 10.72 31.35 10.54
CA GLY A 441 11.06 32.24 11.64
C GLY A 441 10.20 32.00 12.88
N SER A 442 8.89 31.97 12.71
CA SER A 442 7.94 31.65 13.80
C SER A 442 8.20 30.25 14.38
N ALA A 443 8.40 29.24 13.51
CA ALA A 443 8.70 27.86 13.92
C ALA A 443 10.03 27.75 14.69
N LYS A 444 11.09 28.47 14.27
CA LYS A 444 12.38 28.51 14.99
C LYS A 444 12.25 29.09 16.40
N THR A 445 11.33 30.03 16.57
CA THR A 445 11.04 30.64 17.88
C THR A 445 10.19 29.73 18.75
N ALA A 446 9.19 29.10 18.16
CA ALA A 446 8.20 28.25 18.84
C ALA A 446 8.75 26.89 19.29
N ARG A 447 9.68 26.30 18.54
CA ARG A 447 10.13 24.92 18.69
C ARG A 447 10.76 24.59 20.04
N ASN A 448 10.71 23.33 20.45
CA ASN A 448 11.58 22.81 21.49
C ASN A 448 12.98 22.54 20.92
N ARG A 449 13.96 23.36 21.31
CA ARG A 449 15.34 23.30 20.81
C ARG A 449 16.05 21.99 21.14
N ASN A 450 15.63 21.31 22.17
CA ASN A 450 16.29 20.08 22.59
C ASN A 450 16.18 18.99 21.52
N PHE A 451 14.99 18.80 20.91
CA PHE A 451 14.75 17.67 20.01
C PHE A 451 14.10 18.05 18.66
N GLN A 452 13.69 19.31 18.47
CA GLN A 452 13.07 19.76 17.21
C GLN A 452 14.02 20.62 16.38
N ALA A 453 14.24 20.21 15.12
CA ALA A 453 14.96 20.98 14.13
C ALA A 453 13.98 21.62 13.13
N ILE A 454 14.33 22.81 12.61
CA ILE A 454 13.53 23.52 11.58
C ILE A 454 14.38 23.74 10.35
N LEU A 455 13.84 23.32 9.21
CA LEU A 455 14.43 23.53 7.90
C LEU A 455 13.45 24.31 7.01
N PRO A 456 13.60 25.62 6.88
CA PRO A 456 12.83 26.39 5.92
C PRO A 456 13.27 26.07 4.48
N ILE A 457 12.31 25.85 3.60
CA ILE A 457 12.53 25.71 2.16
C ILE A 457 11.96 26.91 1.42
N ARG A 458 12.63 27.34 0.34
CA ARG A 458 12.18 28.50 -0.44
C ARG A 458 11.29 28.07 -1.58
N GLY A 459 9.97 28.18 -1.39
CA GLY A 459 8.97 27.93 -2.40
C GLY A 459 8.96 26.49 -2.90
N LYS A 460 8.47 26.29 -4.11
CA LYS A 460 8.34 24.99 -4.75
C LYS A 460 9.71 24.39 -5.09
N ILE A 461 10.03 23.23 -4.55
CA ILE A 461 11.26 22.51 -4.91
C ILE A 461 11.17 21.97 -6.35
N LEU A 462 12.30 21.51 -6.87
CA LEU A 462 12.36 20.88 -8.18
C LEU A 462 11.44 19.65 -8.24
N ASN A 463 10.60 19.56 -9.28
CA ASN A 463 9.88 18.32 -9.57
C ASN A 463 10.87 17.26 -10.08
N VAL A 464 11.18 16.30 -9.20
CA VAL A 464 12.19 15.27 -9.48
C VAL A 464 11.72 14.22 -10.48
N GLU A 465 10.41 14.06 -10.66
CA GLU A 465 9.85 13.15 -11.67
C GLU A 465 10.20 13.57 -13.11
N LYS A 466 10.39 14.88 -13.33
CA LYS A 466 10.73 15.46 -14.64
C LYS A 466 12.19 15.80 -14.82
N ALA A 467 12.99 15.72 -13.76
CA ALA A 467 14.34 16.24 -13.75
C ALA A 467 15.37 15.11 -13.88
N SER A 468 16.45 15.36 -14.62
CA SER A 468 17.61 14.49 -14.59
C SER A 468 18.30 14.53 -13.23
N ILE A 469 18.92 13.44 -12.82
CA ILE A 469 19.60 13.29 -11.53
C ILE A 469 20.62 14.41 -11.28
N ASP A 470 21.36 14.85 -12.32
CA ASP A 470 22.32 15.95 -12.20
C ASP A 470 21.65 17.25 -11.75
N LYS A 471 20.44 17.54 -12.24
CA LYS A 471 19.65 18.69 -11.83
C LYS A 471 19.13 18.54 -10.41
N VAL A 472 18.70 17.32 -10.04
CA VAL A 472 18.24 17.01 -8.69
C VAL A 472 19.38 17.23 -7.70
N LEU A 473 20.55 16.65 -7.96
CA LEU A 473 21.75 16.82 -7.13
C LEU A 473 22.35 18.23 -7.18
N ALA A 474 22.08 19.01 -8.22
CA ALA A 474 22.48 20.42 -8.28
C ALA A 474 21.57 21.35 -7.45
N ASN A 475 20.34 20.94 -7.16
CA ASN A 475 19.36 21.75 -6.45
C ASN A 475 19.78 22.00 -5.00
N ALA A 476 19.82 23.27 -4.59
CA ALA A 476 20.32 23.68 -3.28
C ALA A 476 19.42 23.21 -2.11
N GLU A 477 18.08 23.23 -2.30
CA GLU A 477 17.13 22.80 -1.26
C GLU A 477 17.22 21.29 -1.03
N ILE A 478 17.28 20.50 -2.12
CA ILE A 478 17.45 19.04 -2.06
C ILE A 478 18.76 18.67 -1.39
N LYS A 479 19.88 19.33 -1.76
CA LYS A 479 21.18 19.14 -1.08
C LYS A 479 21.10 19.40 0.42
N THR A 480 20.40 20.47 0.79
CA THR A 480 20.27 20.83 2.21
C THR A 480 19.48 19.77 2.97
N MET A 481 18.42 19.19 2.38
CA MET A 481 17.65 18.08 2.96
C MET A 481 18.49 16.82 3.10
N ILE A 482 19.22 16.39 2.06
CA ILE A 482 20.11 15.22 2.10
C ILE A 482 21.13 15.36 3.24
N ASN A 483 21.74 16.54 3.36
CA ASN A 483 22.72 16.81 4.42
C ASN A 483 22.08 16.85 5.81
N ALA A 484 20.87 17.39 5.93
CA ALA A 484 20.15 17.47 7.20
C ALA A 484 19.79 16.06 7.71
N PHE A 485 19.26 15.22 6.86
CA PHE A 485 18.81 13.85 7.21
C PHE A 485 19.98 12.95 7.55
N GLY A 486 21.09 13.05 6.82
CA GLY A 486 22.32 12.29 7.07
C GLY A 486 22.30 10.83 6.62
N CYS A 487 21.18 10.34 6.11
CA CYS A 487 20.99 8.96 5.65
C CYS A 487 21.36 8.71 4.18
N GLY A 488 21.85 9.74 3.48
CA GLY A 488 22.21 9.63 2.06
C GLY A 488 21.03 9.86 1.13
N PHE A 489 21.21 9.41 -0.11
CA PHE A 489 20.27 9.64 -1.20
C PHE A 489 20.49 8.56 -2.25
N SER A 490 19.43 7.97 -2.74
CA SER A 490 19.48 6.89 -3.72
C SER A 490 18.53 7.20 -4.87
N GLU A 491 18.96 7.02 -6.10
CA GLU A 491 18.08 6.98 -7.25
C GLU A 491 17.57 5.54 -7.39
N GLY A 492 16.36 5.32 -6.85
CA GLY A 492 15.61 4.08 -7.01
C GLY A 492 16.25 2.83 -6.38
N TYR A 493 17.58 2.63 -6.44
CA TYR A 493 18.23 1.36 -6.08
C TYR A 493 19.74 1.46 -5.74
N GLY A 494 20.25 2.65 -5.44
CA GLY A 494 21.65 2.79 -5.03
C GLY A 494 21.88 2.45 -3.56
N ASN A 495 22.99 1.77 -3.22
CA ASN A 495 23.39 1.42 -1.84
C ASN A 495 23.83 2.62 -0.98
N ASP A 496 23.60 3.86 -1.43
CA ASP A 496 24.04 5.06 -0.73
C ASP A 496 23.03 5.59 0.29
N PHE A 497 21.79 5.13 0.22
CA PHE A 497 20.80 5.41 1.22
C PHE A 497 20.91 4.36 2.33
N ASP A 498 21.10 4.83 3.55
CA ASP A 498 21.23 3.99 4.73
C ASP A 498 20.37 4.58 5.84
N ILE A 499 19.18 4.00 6.03
CA ILE A 499 18.18 4.45 6.99
C ILE A 499 18.73 4.47 8.42
N THR A 500 19.70 3.59 8.75
CA THR A 500 20.29 3.53 10.08
C THR A 500 21.11 4.78 10.44
N LYS A 501 21.45 5.62 9.45
CA LYS A 501 22.15 6.90 9.63
C LYS A 501 21.19 8.09 9.71
N LEU A 502 19.89 7.86 9.65
CA LEU A 502 18.89 8.92 9.79
C LEU A 502 19.04 9.61 11.14
N ARG A 503 19.04 10.94 11.11
CA ARG A 503 19.26 11.77 12.32
C ARG A 503 17.99 12.14 13.07
N TYR A 504 16.83 11.83 12.51
CA TYR A 504 15.53 12.24 13.03
C TYR A 504 14.55 11.08 12.96
N ASP A 505 13.86 10.79 14.08
CA ASP A 505 12.78 9.81 14.10
C ASP A 505 11.61 10.23 13.21
N LYS A 506 11.33 11.55 13.16
CA LYS A 506 10.24 12.09 12.34
C LYS A 506 10.70 13.21 11.43
N ILE A 507 10.33 13.09 10.15
CA ILE A 507 10.44 14.13 9.14
C ILE A 507 9.02 14.65 8.91
N ILE A 508 8.76 15.88 9.33
CA ILE A 508 7.42 16.45 9.34
C ILE A 508 7.34 17.57 8.30
N ILE A 509 6.50 17.39 7.30
CA ILE A 509 6.21 18.43 6.31
C ILE A 509 5.17 19.36 6.91
N MET A 510 5.51 20.65 7.01
CA MET A 510 4.66 21.70 7.55
C MET A 510 4.52 22.80 6.52
N ALA A 511 3.50 22.69 5.68
CA ALA A 511 3.14 23.62 4.61
C ALA A 511 1.84 24.34 4.92
N ASP A 512 1.62 25.48 4.26
CA ASP A 512 0.40 26.26 4.38
C ASP A 512 -0.83 25.46 3.91
N ALA A 513 -1.99 25.75 4.47
CA ALA A 513 -3.24 25.05 4.14
C ALA A 513 -3.90 25.62 2.87
N ASP A 514 -3.12 25.86 1.83
CA ASP A 514 -3.55 26.35 0.54
C ASP A 514 -3.07 25.45 -0.62
N VAL A 515 -3.42 25.81 -1.85
CA VAL A 515 -3.07 25.04 -3.05
C VAL A 515 -1.55 24.99 -3.29
N ASP A 516 -0.80 26.01 -2.88
CA ASP A 516 0.65 26.07 -3.02
C ASP A 516 1.33 25.16 -2.01
N GLY A 517 0.89 25.18 -0.75
CA GLY A 517 1.37 24.26 0.28
C GLY A 517 1.07 22.79 -0.02
N ALA A 518 -0.12 22.50 -0.57
CA ALA A 518 -0.45 21.16 -1.07
C ALA A 518 0.49 20.72 -2.20
N HIS A 519 0.84 21.61 -3.11
CA HIS A 519 1.80 21.32 -4.19
C HIS A 519 3.22 21.11 -3.64
N ILE A 520 3.66 21.92 -2.68
CA ILE A 520 4.98 21.75 -2.03
C ILE A 520 5.05 20.40 -1.32
N SER A 521 4.01 20.03 -0.59
CA SER A 521 3.91 18.71 0.05
C SER A 521 4.00 17.58 -0.98
N THR A 522 3.30 17.68 -2.11
CA THR A 522 3.36 16.70 -3.18
C THR A 522 4.76 16.58 -3.79
N LEU A 523 5.46 17.71 -4.01
CA LEU A 523 6.84 17.70 -4.51
C LEU A 523 7.81 17.02 -3.54
N LEU A 524 7.66 17.28 -2.24
CA LEU A 524 8.45 16.64 -1.19
C LEU A 524 8.18 15.13 -1.11
N LEU A 525 6.91 14.73 -1.16
CA LEU A 525 6.52 13.32 -1.17
C LEU A 525 7.04 12.61 -2.42
N THR A 526 7.02 13.26 -3.59
CA THR A 526 7.62 12.72 -4.82
C THR A 526 9.13 12.51 -4.65
N LEU A 527 9.84 13.48 -4.04
CA LEU A 527 11.26 13.35 -3.75
C LEU A 527 11.54 12.15 -2.81
N PHE A 528 10.79 12.03 -1.72
CA PHE A 528 10.99 10.94 -0.77
C PHE A 528 10.63 9.59 -1.40
N TYR A 529 9.53 9.51 -2.11
CA TYR A 529 9.11 8.28 -2.76
C TYR A 529 10.12 7.78 -3.80
N ARG A 530 10.67 8.67 -4.64
CA ARG A 530 11.59 8.28 -5.72
C ARG A 530 13.02 8.04 -5.24
N PHE A 531 13.48 8.76 -4.22
CA PHE A 531 14.90 8.77 -3.84
C PHE A 531 15.20 8.34 -2.40
N MET A 532 14.18 8.24 -1.55
CA MET A 532 14.31 7.86 -0.14
C MET A 532 13.08 7.05 0.32
N PRO A 533 12.64 6.02 -0.43
CA PRO A 533 11.36 5.34 -0.15
C PRO A 533 11.30 4.71 1.24
N ASP A 534 12.42 4.25 1.79
CA ASP A 534 12.47 3.65 3.12
C ASP A 534 12.08 4.64 4.23
N LEU A 535 12.24 5.97 4.00
CA LEU A 535 11.70 6.97 4.93
C LEU A 535 10.18 6.86 5.11
N ILE A 536 9.47 6.46 4.05
CA ILE A 536 8.02 6.27 4.09
C ILE A 536 7.69 4.87 4.60
N TYR A 537 8.36 3.83 4.09
CA TYR A 537 8.11 2.43 4.49
C TYR A 537 8.38 2.20 5.99
N GLU A 538 9.45 2.77 6.53
CA GLU A 538 9.81 2.69 7.95
C GLU A 538 8.96 3.65 8.83
N GLY A 539 8.15 4.52 8.19
CA GLY A 539 7.18 5.38 8.87
C GLY A 539 7.73 6.64 9.49
N HIS A 540 8.78 7.19 8.92
CA HIS A 540 9.41 8.43 9.39
C HIS A 540 8.79 9.72 8.82
N VAL A 541 7.94 9.65 7.79
CA VAL A 541 7.38 10.83 7.10
C VAL A 541 5.97 11.16 7.59
N TYR A 542 5.76 12.42 7.94
CA TYR A 542 4.48 12.93 8.45
C TYR A 542 4.10 14.26 7.80
N LEU A 543 2.80 14.52 7.73
CA LEU A 543 2.23 15.84 7.42
C LEU A 543 1.73 16.46 8.72
N ALA A 544 2.14 17.68 9.02
CA ALA A 544 1.54 18.46 10.09
C ALA A 544 0.16 18.96 9.68
N MET A 545 -0.78 18.89 10.60
CA MET A 545 -2.16 19.36 10.40
C MET A 545 -2.42 20.55 11.33
N PRO A 546 -2.03 21.77 10.93
CA PRO A 546 -2.37 22.98 11.70
C PRO A 546 -3.88 23.25 11.64
N PRO A 547 -4.46 23.99 12.60
CA PRO A 547 -5.86 24.38 12.55
C PRO A 547 -6.11 25.39 11.43
N LEU A 548 -7.27 25.25 10.76
CA LEU A 548 -7.71 26.22 9.74
C LEU A 548 -8.38 27.44 10.36
N TYR A 549 -8.99 27.26 11.53
CA TYR A 549 -9.75 28.33 12.17
C TYR A 549 -9.49 28.37 13.69
N LYS A 550 -9.67 29.57 14.23
CA LYS A 550 -9.78 29.81 15.67
C LYS A 550 -11.12 30.47 15.97
N ALA A 551 -11.93 29.84 16.78
CA ALA A 551 -13.18 30.38 17.28
C ALA A 551 -12.95 31.10 18.60
N ILE A 552 -13.32 32.39 18.67
CA ILE A 552 -13.11 33.24 19.85
C ILE A 552 -14.49 33.66 20.38
N PRO A 553 -15.09 32.88 21.28
CA PRO A 553 -16.36 33.23 21.90
C PRO A 553 -16.20 34.25 23.03
N SER A 554 -17.22 35.09 23.29
CA SER A 554 -17.16 36.17 24.27
C SER A 554 -17.09 35.71 25.74
N LYS A 555 -17.40 34.43 26.07
CA LYS A 555 -17.58 33.96 27.44
C LYS A 555 -17.01 32.57 27.76
N VAL A 556 -16.36 31.92 26.80
CA VAL A 556 -15.80 30.56 26.93
C VAL A 556 -14.38 30.60 26.40
N GLU A 557 -13.57 29.60 26.67
CA GLU A 557 -12.21 29.47 26.13
C GLU A 557 -12.23 29.39 24.59
N GLU A 558 -11.19 29.93 23.98
CA GLU A 558 -10.96 29.88 22.54
C GLU A 558 -10.78 28.44 22.09
N GLU A 559 -11.26 28.09 20.89
CA GLU A 559 -11.18 26.74 20.35
C GLU A 559 -10.55 26.74 18.96
N TYR A 560 -9.55 25.86 18.74
CA TYR A 560 -8.95 25.64 17.43
C TYR A 560 -9.74 24.59 16.66
N LEU A 561 -10.07 24.87 15.39
CA LEU A 561 -10.86 24.03 14.53
C LEU A 561 -10.00 23.63 13.31
N TYR A 562 -9.83 22.37 13.10
CA TYR A 562 -8.84 21.82 12.17
C TYR A 562 -9.37 21.62 10.76
N ASP A 563 -10.69 21.54 10.57
CA ASP A 563 -11.34 21.38 9.27
C ASP A 563 -12.69 22.12 9.21
N ASP A 564 -13.28 22.20 8.03
CA ASP A 564 -14.60 22.81 7.81
C ASP A 564 -15.72 22.05 8.54
N LYS A 565 -15.58 20.73 8.68
CA LYS A 565 -16.55 19.89 9.43
C LYS A 565 -16.52 20.23 10.92
N ALA A 566 -15.33 20.52 11.46
CA ALA A 566 -15.22 20.99 12.84
C ALA A 566 -15.87 22.35 13.02
N LEU A 567 -15.69 23.27 12.06
CA LEU A 567 -16.35 24.56 12.05
C LEU A 567 -17.87 24.43 11.96
N GLU A 568 -18.39 23.55 11.11
CA GLU A 568 -19.83 23.31 11.02
C GLU A 568 -20.40 22.72 12.31
N ARG A 569 -19.69 21.75 12.92
CA ARG A 569 -20.08 21.18 14.22
C ARG A 569 -20.09 22.24 15.31
N TYR A 570 -19.05 23.08 15.36
CA TYR A 570 -18.97 24.19 16.31
C TYR A 570 -20.13 25.16 16.14
N ARG A 571 -20.48 25.57 14.91
CA ARG A 571 -21.61 26.43 14.61
C ARG A 571 -22.97 25.84 15.04
N LYS A 572 -23.13 24.51 14.97
CA LYS A 572 -24.35 23.81 15.38
C LYS A 572 -24.47 23.70 16.90
N THR A 573 -23.35 23.56 17.61
CA THR A 573 -23.33 23.33 19.06
C THR A 573 -23.22 24.64 19.86
N HIS A 574 -22.57 25.65 19.34
CA HIS A 574 -22.34 26.94 20.00
C HIS A 574 -23.52 27.89 19.78
N LYS A 575 -24.25 28.20 20.86
CA LYS A 575 -25.44 29.07 20.81
C LYS A 575 -25.14 30.57 20.98
N GLY A 576 -23.87 31.01 21.00
CA GLY A 576 -23.44 32.39 21.21
C GLY A 576 -22.81 33.02 19.97
N SER A 577 -22.60 34.34 20.02
CA SER A 577 -21.76 35.01 19.03
C SER A 577 -20.28 34.71 19.33
N PHE A 578 -19.51 34.48 18.28
CA PHE A 578 -18.06 34.30 18.34
C PHE A 578 -17.39 34.98 17.16
N ILE A 579 -16.14 35.38 17.34
CA ILE A 579 -15.28 35.84 16.26
C ILE A 579 -14.59 34.62 15.67
N LEU A 580 -14.62 34.50 14.34
CA LEU A 580 -13.92 33.46 13.61
C LEU A 580 -12.66 34.07 12.97
N GLN A 581 -11.49 33.59 13.39
CA GLN A 581 -10.23 33.87 12.74
C GLN A 581 -9.88 32.71 11.81
N ARG A 582 -9.64 32.99 10.53
CA ARG A 582 -9.16 31.98 9.56
C ARG A 582 -7.66 32.18 9.38
N TYR A 583 -6.91 31.09 9.47
CA TYR A 583 -5.49 31.08 9.15
C TYR A 583 -5.30 30.71 7.67
N LYS A 584 -4.69 31.60 6.89
CA LYS A 584 -4.37 31.33 5.48
C LYS A 584 -2.99 30.71 5.31
N GLY A 585 -2.10 30.92 6.28
CA GLY A 585 -0.78 30.36 6.29
C GLY A 585 -0.17 30.32 7.70
N LEU A 586 0.83 29.50 7.87
CA LEU A 586 1.57 29.29 9.14
C LEU A 586 2.27 30.57 9.64
N GLY A 587 2.60 31.48 8.71
CA GLY A 587 3.18 32.78 9.04
C GLY A 587 2.24 33.75 9.74
N GLU A 588 0.92 33.48 9.76
CA GLU A 588 -0.09 34.25 10.47
C GLU A 588 -0.25 33.85 11.94
N MET A 589 0.32 32.69 12.33
CA MET A 589 0.35 32.22 13.70
C MET A 589 1.53 32.81 14.45
N ASP A 590 1.27 33.30 15.65
CA ASP A 590 2.35 33.64 16.57
C ASP A 590 3.05 32.36 17.10
N PRO A 591 4.27 32.48 17.68
CA PRO A 591 5.02 31.30 18.13
C PRO A 591 4.31 30.45 19.18
N GLU A 592 3.50 31.05 20.06
CA GLU A 592 2.77 30.32 21.11
C GLU A 592 1.64 29.49 20.49
N GLN A 593 0.88 30.07 19.57
CA GLN A 593 -0.17 29.38 18.83
C GLN A 593 0.39 28.22 18.00
N LEU A 594 1.53 28.46 17.31
CA LEU A 594 2.19 27.43 16.51
C LEU A 594 2.72 26.28 17.36
N TRP A 595 3.22 26.58 18.58
CA TRP A 595 3.61 25.57 19.54
C TRP A 595 2.42 24.72 19.97
N GLU A 596 1.38 25.34 20.52
CA GLU A 596 0.22 24.67 21.10
C GLU A 596 -0.55 23.80 20.12
N THR A 597 -0.57 24.18 18.83
CA THR A 597 -1.42 23.50 17.84
C THR A 597 -0.66 22.54 16.92
N THR A 598 0.65 22.79 16.70
CA THR A 598 1.36 22.11 15.59
C THR A 598 2.71 21.51 15.99
N LEU A 599 3.43 22.09 16.96
CA LEU A 599 4.76 21.63 17.35
C LEU A 599 4.79 20.79 18.62
N ASP A 600 3.89 21.05 19.58
CA ASP A 600 3.85 20.31 20.84
C ASP A 600 3.43 18.85 20.61
N PRO A 601 4.29 17.86 20.94
CA PRO A 601 3.96 16.45 20.80
C PRO A 601 2.69 16.00 21.54
N ALA A 602 2.26 16.74 22.58
CA ALA A 602 1.11 16.39 23.39
C ALA A 602 -0.23 16.78 22.74
N THR A 603 -0.25 17.82 21.90
CA THR A 603 -1.48 18.44 21.38
C THR A 603 -1.60 18.44 19.86
N ARG A 604 -0.47 18.35 19.15
CA ARG A 604 -0.42 18.40 17.68
C ARG A 604 -1.10 17.22 17.01
N ILE A 605 -1.59 17.43 15.81
CA ILE A 605 -2.11 16.40 14.93
C ILE A 605 -1.11 16.17 13.80
N LEU A 606 -0.63 14.93 13.66
CA LEU A 606 0.23 14.49 12.57
C LEU A 606 -0.47 13.40 11.76
N LYS A 607 -0.43 13.51 10.43
CA LYS A 607 -0.86 12.46 9.52
C LYS A 607 0.39 11.73 9.02
N ARG A 608 0.53 10.44 9.38
CA ARG A 608 1.60 9.60 8.85
C ARG A 608 1.39 9.34 7.36
N VAL A 609 2.46 9.38 6.60
CA VAL A 609 2.46 9.05 5.19
C VAL A 609 2.77 7.56 5.05
N GLU A 610 1.93 6.85 4.32
CA GLU A 610 2.07 5.40 4.09
C GLU A 610 1.92 5.10 2.61
N ILE A 611 2.66 4.12 2.11
CA ILE A 611 2.51 3.55 0.78
C ILE A 611 1.72 2.26 0.95
N GLU A 612 0.46 2.28 0.54
CA GLU A 612 -0.43 1.13 0.66
C GLU A 612 -0.20 0.12 -0.47
N ASP A 613 0.05 0.62 -1.67
CA ASP A 613 0.38 -0.15 -2.87
C ASP A 613 1.46 0.57 -3.66
N GLY A 614 2.63 -0.08 -3.80
CA GLY A 614 3.79 0.54 -4.45
C GLY A 614 3.57 0.80 -5.94
N ARG A 615 2.78 -0.03 -6.63
CA ARG A 615 2.43 0.17 -8.04
C ARG A 615 1.49 1.37 -8.18
N MET A 616 0.41 1.38 -7.43
CA MET A 616 -0.55 2.49 -7.47
C MET A 616 0.12 3.82 -7.09
N ALA A 617 1.00 3.82 -6.08
CA ALA A 617 1.78 5.00 -5.72
C ALA A 617 2.69 5.46 -6.86
N SER A 618 3.32 4.52 -7.60
CA SER A 618 4.13 4.84 -8.77
C SER A 618 3.29 5.42 -9.90
N ASP A 619 2.18 4.76 -10.26
CA ASP A 619 1.29 5.18 -11.35
C ASP A 619 0.67 6.56 -11.06
N VAL A 620 0.22 6.81 -9.82
CA VAL A 620 -0.30 8.12 -9.40
C VAL A 620 0.79 9.19 -9.40
N THR A 621 2.00 8.86 -8.95
CA THR A 621 3.13 9.79 -8.97
C THR A 621 3.50 10.17 -10.41
N GLU A 622 3.61 9.19 -11.31
CA GLU A 622 3.89 9.43 -12.73
C GLU A 622 2.76 10.22 -13.40
N MET A 623 1.52 9.87 -13.15
CA MET A 623 0.35 10.55 -13.71
C MET A 623 0.28 12.01 -13.26
N LEU A 624 0.47 12.29 -11.97
CA LEU A 624 0.34 13.64 -11.42
C LEU A 624 1.59 14.49 -11.67
N MET A 625 2.78 13.90 -11.55
CA MET A 625 4.05 14.62 -11.53
C MET A 625 4.90 14.39 -12.78
N GLY A 626 4.59 13.39 -13.60
CA GLY A 626 5.29 13.05 -14.83
C GLY A 626 5.14 14.07 -15.97
N THR A 627 5.75 13.79 -17.12
CA THR A 627 5.78 14.67 -18.29
C THR A 627 4.47 14.70 -19.06
N GLU A 628 3.72 13.59 -19.04
CA GLU A 628 2.49 13.42 -19.80
C GLU A 628 1.33 14.25 -19.23
N VAL A 629 0.68 15.04 -20.10
CA VAL A 629 -0.44 15.91 -19.73
C VAL A 629 -1.80 15.20 -19.82
N PRO A 630 -2.08 14.37 -20.84
CA PRO A 630 -3.40 13.78 -21.02
C PRO A 630 -3.89 12.94 -19.83
N PRO A 631 -3.08 12.05 -19.20
CA PRO A 631 -3.51 11.27 -18.03
C PRO A 631 -3.88 12.16 -16.84
N ARG A 632 -3.07 13.20 -16.57
CA ARG A 632 -3.34 14.16 -15.50
C ARG A 632 -4.64 14.94 -15.74
N LYS A 633 -4.89 15.32 -16.99
CA LYS A 633 -6.11 16.02 -17.36
C LYS A 633 -7.35 15.13 -17.18
N ALA A 634 -7.26 13.87 -17.57
CA ALA A 634 -8.33 12.88 -17.38
C ALA A 634 -8.63 12.71 -15.88
N PHE A 635 -7.61 12.52 -15.06
CA PHE A 635 -7.75 12.41 -13.61
C PHE A 635 -8.45 13.62 -12.98
N ILE A 636 -8.07 14.84 -13.38
CA ILE A 636 -8.71 16.07 -12.88
C ILE A 636 -10.20 16.11 -13.24
N TYR A 637 -10.58 15.71 -14.45
CA TYR A 637 -11.99 15.66 -14.85
C TYR A 637 -12.78 14.59 -14.10
N GLU A 638 -12.20 13.43 -13.89
CA GLU A 638 -12.83 12.30 -13.19
C GLU A 638 -13.10 12.62 -11.72
N HIS A 639 -12.16 13.33 -11.07
CA HIS A 639 -12.25 13.69 -9.65
C HIS A 639 -12.70 15.13 -9.39
N ALA A 640 -13.18 15.83 -10.42
CA ALA A 640 -13.59 17.23 -10.26
C ALA A 640 -14.74 17.45 -9.26
N GLN A 641 -15.58 16.42 -9.06
CA GLN A 641 -16.68 16.48 -8.08
C GLN A 641 -16.24 16.23 -6.64
N ASP A 642 -15.05 15.61 -6.46
CA ASP A 642 -14.47 15.32 -5.14
C ASP A 642 -13.60 16.48 -4.63
N ALA A 643 -13.33 17.46 -5.49
CA ALA A 643 -12.47 18.59 -5.16
C ALA A 643 -13.21 19.59 -4.25
N GLU A 644 -12.67 19.82 -3.06
CA GLU A 644 -13.06 20.93 -2.22
C GLU A 644 -12.46 22.22 -2.82
N LEU A 645 -13.28 23.01 -3.49
CA LEU A 645 -12.86 24.28 -4.07
C LEU A 645 -13.04 25.41 -3.06
N ASP A 646 -11.97 26.13 -2.78
CA ASP A 646 -12.02 27.38 -2.02
C ASP A 646 -12.50 28.50 -2.98
N ILE A 647 -13.84 28.63 -3.15
CA ILE A 647 -14.48 29.61 -4.01
C ILE A 647 -14.94 30.81 -3.16
#